data_9cdfc000217d5338cf591fb4e573f465
#
_entry.id   9cdfc000217d5338cf591fb4e573f465
#
_cell.length_a   1.000
_cell.length_b   1.000
_cell.length_c   1.000
_cell.angle_alpha   90.00
_cell.angle_beta   90.00
_cell.angle_gamma   90.00
#
_symmetry.space_group_name_H-M   'P 1'
#
loop_
_entity.id
_entity.type
_entity.pdbx_description
1 polymer ?
#
loop_
_entity_poly.entity_id
_entity_poly.type
_entity_poly.pdbx_seq_one_letter_code
_entity_poly.pdbx_strand_id
1 'polypeptide(L)'
;MQSRTSHRQLWRRWLAATLAAGGVLGGVLWGFYASSWAEPVEMAAAPPAPLSSTSGAAFLRAYKALQAGQAQAALEHLQGLEEKLPVLTDEIWKLRAQAYEKLGDRETARQIWWPKILQEYPHSPVAAYALWGMGQVDQLRRQFPTHPLTARALKHLLELDPDRYDLLRDLALHHPQTPGLTPLLDRWRQAQEGSLTASDWQILADAYWEQREYGKAARAYGRAPTTSRNLYRQGRSHQISRELPQARAAYQALLAQFPDAAEASLTRRRLAELSDLPTAIQLLRQVGSGSDPEAPEALLSLSQLHERNNSPQLAQAVRQALWERFPASEAAANAAWTVAWRQAQAGNLRAAIAVAQPIGLAQRDTEMGAQLLYWAGKWRERLGDVAAARQTYQQVLQRFPRTYYGWRAAAQLGWPVGDFSSGRQRVEVDFQPVRQPLPAVSEATQTLHLLGASQLAWERWQGEMALQKRDAGQMSVAERFASGILRNNAGEHLRGINQVAALRFSTEADPLLESLRQRQDFWQALYPLHYYASPENRWERDPHAQPGLAHWAQQFSLNPLMVAALIRQESRFEPEIVSASGALGLMQVMPATGRWIAQKIGLAQYSLTNPADNLRLGSWYFDYTHRAYQDNTLLALASYNGGPGNVAKWLSQFGFEDPDEFVEQIPFAETRGYVKAVFGNYWNYWQLYTREGRTLASALQLEARPVPGRGQPLPQQLHRVGRQPQAYHDKHEGN
;
A
#
# COMPACT_ATOMS: atom_id res chain seq x y z
N MET A 1 -32.06 8.34 -20.53
CA MET A 1 -30.77 9.03 -20.73
C MET A 1 -30.38 9.81 -19.49
N GLN A 2 -29.93 9.15 -18.46
CA GLN A 2 -29.31 9.78 -17.27
C GLN A 2 -28.69 8.63 -16.46
N SER A 3 -27.38 8.40 -16.56
CA SER A 3 -26.52 7.77 -15.53
C SER A 3 -25.17 7.26 -16.10
N ARG A 4 -24.40 8.12 -16.78
CA ARG A 4 -23.08 7.70 -17.31
C ARG A 4 -21.87 8.53 -16.84
N THR A 5 -21.99 9.32 -15.79
CA THR A 5 -20.91 10.23 -15.36
C THR A 5 -20.27 9.92 -13.99
N SER A 6 -20.72 8.89 -13.25
CA SER A 6 -20.26 8.71 -11.86
C SER A 6 -18.99 7.87 -11.67
N HIS A 7 -18.61 7.01 -12.61
CA HIS A 7 -17.50 6.07 -12.40
C HIS A 7 -16.09 6.64 -12.66
N ARG A 8 -15.95 7.64 -13.54
CA ARG A 8 -14.63 8.25 -13.81
C ARG A 8 -14.04 9.05 -12.67
N GLN A 9 -14.88 9.54 -11.74
CA GLN A 9 -14.42 10.36 -10.63
C GLN A 9 -14.00 9.55 -9.40
N LEU A 10 -14.47 8.33 -9.23
CA LEU A 10 -14.18 7.50 -8.05
C LEU A 10 -12.76 6.91 -8.05
N TRP A 11 -12.25 6.54 -9.18
CA TRP A 11 -10.90 5.95 -9.27
C TRP A 11 -9.77 6.98 -9.11
N ARG A 12 -9.92 8.17 -9.69
CA ARG A 12 -9.02 9.30 -9.42
C ARG A 12 -9.03 9.71 -7.96
N ARG A 13 -10.13 9.48 -7.26
CA ARG A 13 -10.25 9.71 -5.81
C ARG A 13 -9.54 8.64 -4.98
N TRP A 14 -9.45 7.41 -5.48
CA TRP A 14 -8.79 6.32 -4.75
C TRP A 14 -7.27 6.41 -4.83
N LEU A 15 -6.71 6.74 -5.97
CA LEU A 15 -5.27 7.02 -6.13
C LEU A 15 -4.86 8.33 -5.41
N ALA A 16 -5.68 9.38 -5.49
CA ALA A 16 -5.43 10.64 -4.80
C ALA A 16 -5.56 10.53 -3.27
N ALA A 17 -6.46 9.66 -2.76
CA ALA A 17 -6.59 9.44 -1.32
C ALA A 17 -5.41 8.64 -0.73
N THR A 18 -4.74 7.81 -1.51
CA THR A 18 -3.53 7.07 -1.09
C THR A 18 -2.26 7.94 -1.17
N LEU A 19 -2.24 8.97 -2.00
CA LEU A 19 -1.11 9.90 -2.14
C LEU A 19 -1.26 11.14 -1.25
N ALA A 20 -2.49 11.52 -0.87
CA ALA A 20 -2.74 12.72 -0.05
C ALA A 20 -2.54 12.51 1.47
N ALA A 21 -2.30 11.29 1.92
CA ALA A 21 -1.98 11.01 3.34
C ALA A 21 -0.49 11.19 3.69
N GLY A 22 0.36 11.54 2.73
CA GLY A 22 1.82 11.58 2.88
C GLY A 22 2.50 12.91 2.58
N GLY A 23 1.80 14.00 2.51
CA GLY A 23 2.45 15.25 2.16
C GLY A 23 1.87 16.48 2.84
N VAL A 24 2.42 16.91 3.92
CA VAL A 24 2.58 18.33 4.33
C VAL A 24 3.41 18.39 5.62
N LEU A 25 4.55 18.99 5.53
CA LEU A 25 5.17 20.02 6.35
C LEU A 25 6.69 19.87 6.39
N GLY A 26 7.36 20.77 5.74
CA GLY A 26 8.74 21.11 5.95
C GLY A 26 8.93 22.53 5.47
N GLY A 27 8.95 23.48 6.37
CA GLY A 27 9.22 24.89 6.12
C GLY A 27 10.14 25.50 7.15
N VAL A 28 11.38 25.75 6.71
CA VAL A 28 12.24 26.92 7.03
C VAL A 28 12.56 27.22 8.49
N LEU A 29 13.86 27.11 8.84
CA LEU A 29 14.61 28.22 9.43
C LEU A 29 16.13 28.04 9.19
N TRP A 30 16.72 29.05 8.57
CA TRP A 30 18.15 29.27 8.40
C TRP A 30 18.78 29.78 9.71
N GLY A 31 20.01 29.37 9.96
CA GLY A 31 20.82 30.07 10.92
C GLY A 31 22.11 29.36 11.37
N PHE A 32 23.19 29.53 10.61
CA PHE A 32 24.63 29.65 11.02
C PHE A 32 25.18 28.90 12.26
N TYR A 33 26.17 28.11 12.09
CA TYR A 33 27.57 28.11 12.55
C TYR A 33 28.17 26.74 12.86
N ALA A 34 29.32 26.56 12.23
CA ALA A 34 30.56 25.94 12.71
C ALA A 34 30.66 24.43 12.82
N SER A 35 31.44 23.94 11.87
CA SER A 35 32.36 22.79 11.96
C SER A 35 32.61 22.23 13.38
N SER A 36 32.16 21.01 13.57
CA SER A 36 32.84 20.05 14.41
C SER A 36 32.85 18.69 13.71
N TRP A 37 34.00 18.11 13.65
CA TRP A 37 34.35 16.83 13.07
C TRP A 37 33.36 15.75 13.61
N ALA A 38 32.53 15.19 12.77
CA ALA A 38 31.81 14.00 13.11
C ALA A 38 32.80 12.84 13.06
N GLU A 39 33.06 12.25 14.19
CA GLU A 39 33.67 10.92 14.29
C GLU A 39 32.82 9.90 13.51
N PRO A 40 33.47 8.92 12.88
CA PRO A 40 32.72 7.87 12.20
C PRO A 40 31.83 7.14 13.23
N VAL A 41 30.54 7.12 13.00
CA VAL A 41 29.60 6.30 13.76
C VAL A 41 30.12 4.87 13.68
N GLU A 42 30.65 4.36 14.77
CA GLU A 42 31.00 2.96 14.95
C GLU A 42 29.79 2.11 14.53
N MET A 43 30.00 1.28 13.52
CA MET A 43 29.02 0.28 13.14
C MET A 43 28.73 -0.57 14.36
N ALA A 44 27.50 -0.48 14.83
CA ALA A 44 26.97 -1.22 15.97
C ALA A 44 27.45 -2.66 15.95
N ALA A 45 27.75 -3.16 17.13
CA ALA A 45 28.18 -4.50 17.48
C ALA A 45 27.51 -5.59 16.62
N ALA A 46 28.26 -6.65 16.35
CA ALA A 46 27.80 -7.86 15.66
C ALA A 46 26.38 -8.26 16.09
N PRO A 47 25.52 -8.68 15.17
CA PRO A 47 24.17 -9.09 15.52
C PRO A 47 24.23 -10.13 16.63
N PRO A 48 23.35 -10.03 17.65
CA PRO A 48 23.30 -11.03 18.71
C PRO A 48 23.09 -12.40 18.05
N ALA A 49 23.76 -13.41 18.59
CA ALA A 49 23.72 -14.79 18.10
C ALA A 49 22.27 -15.22 17.78
N PRO A 50 22.06 -16.07 16.75
CA PRO A 50 20.71 -16.39 16.27
C PRO A 50 19.84 -16.81 17.46
N LEU A 51 18.71 -16.11 17.64
CA LEU A 51 17.70 -16.30 18.68
C LEU A 51 16.94 -17.67 18.57
N SER A 52 17.59 -18.69 18.03
CA SER A 52 17.21 -20.11 18.12
C SER A 52 17.41 -20.68 19.54
N SER A 53 17.61 -19.78 20.55
CA SER A 53 17.76 -20.19 21.93
C SER A 53 16.50 -20.92 22.42
N THR A 54 16.70 -21.95 23.24
CA THR A 54 15.62 -22.65 23.94
C THR A 54 14.68 -21.69 24.67
N SER A 55 15.19 -20.54 25.13
CA SER A 55 14.45 -19.48 25.82
C SER A 55 13.49 -18.72 24.90
N GLY A 56 13.92 -18.31 23.71
CA GLY A 56 13.05 -17.66 22.71
C GLY A 56 11.91 -18.57 22.25
N ALA A 57 12.22 -19.86 22.04
CA ALA A 57 11.21 -20.85 21.72
C ALA A 57 10.22 -21.09 22.89
N ALA A 58 10.67 -21.04 24.13
CA ALA A 58 9.81 -21.15 25.33
C ALA A 58 8.88 -19.93 25.43
N PHE A 59 9.40 -18.71 25.23
CA PHE A 59 8.60 -17.49 25.18
C PHE A 59 7.48 -17.58 24.13
N LEU A 60 7.82 -18.00 22.90
CA LEU A 60 6.82 -18.19 21.85
C LEU A 60 5.77 -19.25 22.17
N ARG A 61 6.17 -20.37 22.81
CA ARG A 61 5.22 -21.38 23.28
C ARG A 61 4.28 -20.81 24.33
N ALA A 62 4.80 -20.07 25.32
CA ALA A 62 3.98 -19.39 26.31
C ALA A 62 2.96 -18.43 25.68
N TYR A 63 3.43 -17.60 24.78
CA TYR A 63 2.56 -16.67 24.06
C TYR A 63 1.47 -17.39 23.25
N LYS A 64 1.82 -18.43 22.48
CA LYS A 64 0.86 -19.24 21.71
C LYS A 64 -0.13 -19.99 22.60
N ALA A 65 0.34 -20.57 23.72
CA ALA A 65 -0.53 -21.23 24.69
C ALA A 65 -1.55 -20.25 25.29
N LEU A 66 -1.11 -19.02 25.61
CA LEU A 66 -2.02 -17.98 26.09
C LEU A 66 -3.05 -17.57 25.06
N GLN A 67 -2.68 -17.45 23.77
CA GLN A 67 -3.60 -17.17 22.68
C GLN A 67 -4.63 -18.30 22.50
N ALA A 68 -4.20 -19.56 22.65
CA ALA A 68 -5.06 -20.74 22.57
C ALA A 68 -5.95 -20.97 23.82
N GLY A 69 -5.90 -20.06 24.81
CA GLY A 69 -6.67 -20.20 26.05
C GLY A 69 -6.05 -21.17 27.06
N GLN A 70 -4.86 -21.73 26.80
CA GLN A 70 -4.14 -22.69 27.66
C GLN A 70 -3.27 -21.92 28.67
N ALA A 71 -3.93 -21.19 29.57
CA ALA A 71 -3.27 -20.26 30.48
C ALA A 71 -2.30 -20.93 31.45
N GLN A 72 -2.62 -22.14 31.95
CA GLN A 72 -1.73 -22.90 32.82
C GLN A 72 -0.43 -23.28 32.11
N ALA A 73 -0.52 -23.81 30.88
CA ALA A 73 0.65 -24.16 30.08
C ALA A 73 1.50 -22.91 29.75
N ALA A 74 0.85 -21.76 29.56
CA ALA A 74 1.56 -20.51 29.39
C ALA A 74 2.42 -20.14 30.61
N LEU A 75 1.86 -20.25 31.83
CA LEU A 75 2.61 -19.99 33.07
C LEU A 75 3.81 -20.92 33.23
N GLU A 76 3.67 -22.21 32.93
CA GLU A 76 4.76 -23.20 32.98
C GLU A 76 5.89 -22.82 32.01
N HIS A 77 5.56 -22.42 30.77
CA HIS A 77 6.54 -21.97 29.77
C HIS A 77 7.21 -20.64 30.12
N LEU A 78 6.58 -19.77 30.93
CA LEU A 78 7.15 -18.49 31.37
C LEU A 78 8.10 -18.66 32.58
N GLN A 79 8.15 -19.81 33.22
CA GLN A 79 8.92 -19.98 34.44
C GLN A 79 10.42 -19.76 34.23
N GLY A 80 11.02 -18.84 34.99
CA GLY A 80 12.46 -18.50 34.93
C GLY A 80 12.93 -17.90 33.61
N LEU A 81 12.02 -17.32 32.79
CA LEU A 81 12.41 -16.67 31.55
C LEU A 81 12.97 -15.28 31.75
N GLU A 82 12.66 -14.60 32.84
CA GLU A 82 13.15 -13.26 33.16
C GLU A 82 14.69 -13.20 33.21
N GLU A 83 15.31 -14.23 33.79
CA GLU A 83 16.76 -14.35 33.88
C GLU A 83 17.40 -14.63 32.48
N LYS A 84 16.68 -15.33 31.62
CA LYS A 84 17.17 -15.78 30.32
C LYS A 84 16.86 -14.79 29.19
N LEU A 85 15.86 -13.95 29.35
CA LEU A 85 15.40 -12.91 28.41
C LEU A 85 15.12 -11.61 29.18
N PRO A 86 16.11 -11.02 29.84
CA PRO A 86 15.92 -9.85 30.72
C PRO A 86 15.34 -8.64 29.97
N VAL A 87 15.63 -8.52 28.68
CA VAL A 87 15.08 -7.44 27.80
C VAL A 87 13.56 -7.53 27.64
N LEU A 88 12.94 -8.68 27.90
CA LEU A 88 11.49 -8.92 27.80
C LEU A 88 10.83 -9.13 29.17
N THR A 89 11.46 -8.79 30.28
CA THR A 89 10.93 -9.04 31.63
C THR A 89 9.54 -8.43 31.83
N ASP A 90 9.34 -7.19 31.40
CA ASP A 90 8.04 -6.52 31.45
C ASP A 90 6.95 -7.22 30.60
N GLU A 91 7.31 -7.72 29.42
CA GLU A 91 6.41 -8.51 28.58
C GLU A 91 6.08 -9.87 29.21
N ILE A 92 7.07 -10.53 29.81
CA ILE A 92 6.89 -11.80 30.55
C ILE A 92 5.90 -11.60 31.67
N TRP A 93 6.01 -10.54 32.47
CA TRP A 93 5.09 -10.23 33.55
C TRP A 93 3.68 -9.87 33.06
N LYS A 94 3.58 -9.14 31.92
CA LYS A 94 2.28 -8.92 31.26
C LYS A 94 1.61 -10.24 30.89
N LEU A 95 2.34 -11.16 30.25
CA LEU A 95 1.80 -12.46 29.87
C LEU A 95 1.38 -13.29 31.09
N ARG A 96 2.12 -13.22 32.22
CA ARG A 96 1.72 -13.88 33.50
C ARG A 96 0.43 -13.28 34.03
N ALA A 97 0.34 -11.96 34.13
CA ALA A 97 -0.87 -11.29 34.60
C ALA A 97 -2.08 -11.70 33.78
N GLN A 98 -1.96 -11.67 32.44
CA GLN A 98 -3.01 -12.12 31.52
C GLN A 98 -3.36 -13.60 31.66
N ALA A 99 -2.40 -14.45 31.97
CA ALA A 99 -2.63 -15.88 32.22
C ALA A 99 -3.45 -16.08 33.49
N TYR A 100 -3.11 -15.39 34.59
CA TYR A 100 -3.90 -15.44 35.83
C TYR A 100 -5.33 -14.90 35.62
N GLU A 101 -5.49 -13.81 34.87
CA GLU A 101 -6.84 -13.31 34.53
C GLU A 101 -7.67 -14.36 33.78
N LYS A 102 -7.05 -15.07 32.81
CA LYS A 102 -7.72 -16.13 32.04
C LYS A 102 -8.06 -17.36 32.86
N LEU A 103 -7.27 -17.65 33.89
CA LEU A 103 -7.58 -18.70 34.88
C LEU A 103 -8.69 -18.31 35.88
N GLY A 104 -9.15 -17.04 35.84
CA GLY A 104 -10.14 -16.49 36.78
C GLY A 104 -9.51 -15.92 38.05
N ASP A 105 -8.21 -16.07 38.26
CA ASP A 105 -7.46 -15.52 39.40
C ASP A 105 -7.05 -14.05 39.13
N ARG A 106 -8.06 -13.19 39.06
CA ARG A 106 -7.89 -11.76 38.89
C ARG A 106 -7.20 -11.08 40.07
N GLU A 107 -7.26 -11.71 41.25
CA GLU A 107 -6.66 -11.17 42.45
C GLU A 107 -5.13 -11.22 42.40
N THR A 108 -4.55 -12.34 42.02
CA THR A 108 -3.10 -12.49 41.81
C THR A 108 -2.60 -11.51 40.72
N ALA A 109 -3.33 -11.36 39.62
CA ALA A 109 -2.96 -10.39 38.58
C ALA A 109 -2.92 -8.96 39.14
N ARG A 110 -3.97 -8.54 39.91
CA ARG A 110 -4.12 -7.16 40.41
C ARG A 110 -3.26 -6.83 41.61
N GLN A 111 -2.95 -7.81 42.47
CA GLN A 111 -2.15 -7.57 43.69
C GLN A 111 -0.65 -7.77 43.48
N ILE A 112 -0.26 -8.59 42.52
CA ILE A 112 1.14 -8.96 42.31
C ILE A 112 1.67 -8.40 40.98
N TRP A 113 1.13 -8.85 39.85
CA TRP A 113 1.79 -8.63 38.54
C TRP A 113 1.61 -7.24 37.98
N TRP A 114 0.40 -6.69 38.00
CA TRP A 114 0.17 -5.33 37.49
C TRP A 114 0.86 -4.25 38.31
N PRO A 115 0.80 -4.27 39.68
CA PRO A 115 1.57 -3.34 40.51
C PRO A 115 3.08 -3.43 40.30
N LYS A 116 3.60 -4.68 40.19
CA LYS A 116 5.02 -4.90 39.92
C LYS A 116 5.51 -4.27 38.67
N ILE A 117 4.74 -4.36 37.55
CA ILE A 117 5.05 -3.67 36.28
C ILE A 117 5.07 -2.15 36.48
N LEU A 118 4.10 -1.57 37.16
CA LEU A 118 4.03 -0.12 37.38
C LEU A 118 5.16 0.38 38.29
N GLN A 119 5.62 -0.44 39.22
CA GLN A 119 6.70 -0.12 40.14
C GLN A 119 8.08 -0.19 39.44
N GLU A 120 8.36 -1.28 38.73
CA GLU A 120 9.67 -1.55 38.16
C GLU A 120 9.84 -1.04 36.72
N TYR A 121 8.73 -0.94 35.95
CA TYR A 121 8.73 -0.50 34.56
C TYR A 121 7.67 0.62 34.26
N PRO A 122 7.62 1.71 35.04
CA PRO A 122 6.57 2.75 34.91
C PRO A 122 6.59 3.47 33.55
N HIS A 123 7.72 3.47 32.87
CA HIS A 123 7.92 4.08 31.55
C HIS A 123 7.90 3.07 30.39
N SER A 124 7.62 1.80 30.67
CA SER A 124 7.46 0.79 29.62
C SER A 124 6.09 0.96 28.92
N PRO A 125 6.02 0.66 27.61
CA PRO A 125 4.75 0.52 26.91
C PRO A 125 3.78 -0.47 27.58
N VAL A 126 4.32 -1.47 28.30
CA VAL A 126 3.55 -2.48 29.02
C VAL A 126 2.80 -1.89 30.21
N ALA A 127 3.27 -0.76 30.78
CA ALA A 127 2.57 -0.08 31.88
C ALA A 127 1.13 0.34 31.49
N ALA A 128 0.86 0.61 30.21
CA ALA A 128 -0.50 0.86 29.75
C ALA A 128 -1.46 -0.31 30.02
N TYR A 129 -0.98 -1.55 29.83
CA TYR A 129 -1.76 -2.75 30.13
C TYR A 129 -1.98 -2.95 31.64
N ALA A 130 -0.99 -2.61 32.45
CA ALA A 130 -1.11 -2.66 33.90
C ALA A 130 -2.14 -1.63 34.42
N LEU A 131 -2.10 -0.40 33.93
CA LEU A 131 -3.09 0.62 34.27
C LEU A 131 -4.52 0.19 33.88
N TRP A 132 -4.69 -0.41 32.72
CA TRP A 132 -5.96 -0.96 32.28
C TRP A 132 -6.42 -2.12 33.16
N GLY A 133 -5.57 -3.11 33.43
CA GLY A 133 -5.86 -4.27 34.29
C GLY A 133 -6.25 -3.87 35.72
N MET A 134 -5.71 -2.77 36.21
CA MET A 134 -6.05 -2.18 37.51
C MET A 134 -7.27 -1.24 37.48
N GLY A 135 -7.84 -0.96 36.31
CA GLY A 135 -8.97 -0.04 36.16
C GLY A 135 -8.61 1.46 36.28
N GLN A 136 -7.32 1.80 36.19
CA GLN A 136 -6.81 3.17 36.35
C GLN A 136 -6.90 3.95 35.01
N VAL A 137 -8.10 4.06 34.43
CA VAL A 137 -8.29 4.62 33.09
C VAL A 137 -7.89 6.11 33.02
N ASP A 138 -8.12 6.89 34.10
CA ASP A 138 -7.72 8.30 34.11
C ASP A 138 -6.20 8.49 34.09
N GLN A 139 -5.45 7.57 34.66
CA GLN A 139 -4.00 7.57 34.57
C GLN A 139 -3.54 7.07 33.19
N LEU A 140 -4.17 6.04 32.65
CA LEU A 140 -3.92 5.52 31.31
C LEU A 140 -4.07 6.63 30.24
N ARG A 141 -5.20 7.38 30.24
CA ARG A 141 -5.44 8.44 29.26
C ARG A 141 -4.48 9.63 29.37
N ARG A 142 -3.98 9.92 30.58
CA ARG A 142 -2.98 10.99 30.79
C ARG A 142 -1.57 10.58 30.39
N GLN A 143 -1.16 9.35 30.69
CA GLN A 143 0.20 8.87 30.43
C GLN A 143 0.38 8.32 29.00
N PHE A 144 -0.67 7.68 28.48
CA PHE A 144 -0.65 7.01 27.17
C PHE A 144 -1.82 7.45 26.28
N PRO A 145 -2.01 8.78 26.02
CA PRO A 145 -3.20 9.27 25.33
C PRO A 145 -3.40 8.69 23.92
N THR A 146 -2.31 8.44 23.18
CA THR A 146 -2.34 7.91 21.81
C THR A 146 -2.18 6.38 21.73
N HIS A 147 -2.08 5.69 22.89
CA HIS A 147 -1.95 4.23 22.90
C HIS A 147 -3.28 3.57 22.49
N PRO A 148 -3.27 2.52 21.62
CA PRO A 148 -4.50 1.85 21.16
C PRO A 148 -5.38 1.31 22.29
N LEU A 149 -4.75 0.88 23.40
CA LEU A 149 -5.50 0.43 24.57
C LEU A 149 -6.31 1.56 25.21
N THR A 150 -5.83 2.80 25.17
CA THR A 150 -6.57 3.98 25.63
C THR A 150 -7.84 4.17 24.79
N ALA A 151 -7.75 4.08 23.47
CA ALA A 151 -8.93 4.12 22.61
C ALA A 151 -9.97 3.05 22.99
N ARG A 152 -9.50 1.81 23.22
CA ARG A 152 -10.37 0.70 23.64
C ARG A 152 -11.02 0.96 24.99
N ALA A 153 -10.27 1.48 25.96
CA ALA A 153 -10.76 1.82 27.29
C ALA A 153 -11.81 2.92 27.25
N LEU A 154 -11.51 4.00 26.51
CA LEU A 154 -12.44 5.12 26.34
C LEU A 154 -13.72 4.69 25.62
N LYS A 155 -13.60 3.89 24.55
CA LYS A 155 -14.76 3.35 23.83
C LYS A 155 -15.65 2.51 24.75
N HIS A 156 -15.05 1.61 25.55
CA HIS A 156 -15.80 0.80 26.50
C HIS A 156 -16.57 1.65 27.55
N LEU A 157 -15.93 2.68 28.09
CA LEU A 157 -16.60 3.59 29.04
C LEU A 157 -17.73 4.40 28.36
N LEU A 158 -17.56 4.81 27.11
CA LEU A 158 -18.57 5.50 26.34
C LEU A 158 -19.75 4.60 25.91
N GLU A 159 -19.56 3.28 25.83
CA GLU A 159 -20.64 2.31 25.66
C GLU A 159 -21.52 2.21 26.92
N LEU A 160 -20.93 2.42 28.11
CA LEU A 160 -21.64 2.44 29.39
C LEU A 160 -22.32 3.80 29.67
N ASP A 161 -21.63 4.89 29.34
CA ASP A 161 -22.12 6.26 29.52
C ASP A 161 -21.70 7.12 28.31
N PRO A 162 -22.57 7.24 27.29
CA PRO A 162 -22.27 7.98 26.06
C PRO A 162 -22.22 9.51 26.25
N ASP A 163 -22.60 10.04 27.41
CA ASP A 163 -22.62 11.48 27.71
C ASP A 163 -21.33 11.97 28.41
N ARG A 164 -20.35 11.10 28.57
CA ARG A 164 -19.02 11.46 29.04
C ARG A 164 -18.23 12.18 27.92
N TYR A 165 -18.61 13.43 27.68
CA TYR A 165 -18.02 14.26 26.60
C TYR A 165 -16.53 14.56 26.81
N ASP A 166 -16.02 14.51 28.05
CA ASP A 166 -14.61 14.58 28.37
C ASP A 166 -13.82 13.39 27.77
N LEU A 167 -14.35 12.18 27.89
CA LEU A 167 -13.76 10.97 27.33
C LEU A 167 -13.89 10.92 25.80
N LEU A 168 -15.03 11.39 25.29
CA LEU A 168 -15.28 11.46 23.87
C LEU A 168 -14.36 12.47 23.18
N ARG A 169 -14.11 13.62 23.84
CA ARG A 169 -13.16 14.62 23.38
C ARG A 169 -11.75 14.04 23.26
N ASP A 170 -11.28 13.31 24.27
CA ASP A 170 -9.98 12.64 24.24
C ASP A 170 -9.92 11.57 23.14
N LEU A 171 -10.98 10.77 22.98
CA LEU A 171 -11.08 9.77 21.93
C LEU A 171 -11.04 10.40 20.53
N ALA A 172 -11.80 11.47 20.31
CA ALA A 172 -11.84 12.19 19.04
C ALA A 172 -10.50 12.87 18.71
N LEU A 173 -9.83 13.43 19.74
CA LEU A 173 -8.55 14.12 19.60
C LEU A 173 -7.41 13.17 19.25
N HIS A 174 -7.30 12.06 19.98
CA HIS A 174 -6.15 11.16 19.89
C HIS A 174 -6.37 9.93 19.01
N HIS A 175 -7.64 9.56 18.76
CA HIS A 175 -8.02 8.37 18.01
C HIS A 175 -9.18 8.64 17.02
N PRO A 176 -9.07 9.67 16.17
CA PRO A 176 -10.17 10.10 15.29
C PRO A 176 -10.60 9.04 14.27
N GLN A 177 -9.79 8.01 14.04
CA GLN A 177 -10.07 6.89 13.12
C GLN A 177 -10.80 5.71 13.79
N THR A 178 -11.18 5.82 15.08
CA THR A 178 -11.88 4.76 15.81
C THR A 178 -13.18 4.38 15.10
N PRO A 179 -13.40 3.10 14.74
CA PRO A 179 -14.65 2.69 14.10
C PRO A 179 -15.88 2.95 14.98
N GLY A 180 -16.94 3.48 14.35
CA GLY A 180 -18.20 3.79 15.04
C GLY A 180 -18.18 5.09 15.84
N LEU A 181 -17.20 5.96 15.63
CA LEU A 181 -17.09 7.25 16.33
C LEU A 181 -18.15 8.27 15.88
N THR A 182 -18.57 8.24 14.63
CA THR A 182 -19.49 9.26 14.05
C THR A 182 -20.77 9.50 14.86
N PRO A 183 -21.54 8.48 15.31
CA PRO A 183 -22.75 8.72 16.10
C PRO A 183 -22.48 9.44 17.43
N LEU A 184 -21.34 9.14 18.07
CA LEU A 184 -20.93 9.78 19.31
C LEU A 184 -20.54 11.25 19.07
N LEU A 185 -19.83 11.56 17.99
CA LEU A 185 -19.51 12.93 17.58
C LEU A 185 -20.79 13.74 17.29
N ASP A 186 -21.78 13.14 16.62
CA ASP A 186 -23.06 13.79 16.35
C ASP A 186 -23.79 14.11 17.65
N ARG A 187 -23.80 13.19 18.62
CA ARG A 187 -24.39 13.38 19.95
C ARG A 187 -23.70 14.53 20.72
N TRP A 188 -22.36 14.51 20.80
CA TRP A 188 -21.58 15.56 21.42
C TRP A 188 -21.88 16.92 20.81
N ARG A 189 -21.82 17.02 19.48
CA ARG A 189 -22.13 18.25 18.76
C ARG A 189 -23.55 18.76 19.07
N GLN A 190 -24.55 17.88 19.04
CA GLN A 190 -25.95 18.26 19.29
C GLN A 190 -26.18 18.71 20.73
N ALA A 191 -25.61 18.00 21.70
CA ALA A 191 -25.85 18.31 23.12
C ALA A 191 -25.13 19.58 23.57
N GLN A 192 -24.00 19.93 22.98
CA GLN A 192 -23.14 21.03 23.43
C GLN A 192 -22.89 22.11 22.37
N GLU A 193 -23.66 22.19 21.29
CA GLU A 193 -23.42 23.08 20.15
C GLU A 193 -23.20 24.55 20.57
N GLY A 194 -23.95 25.07 21.56
CA GLY A 194 -23.84 26.44 22.05
C GLY A 194 -22.64 26.72 22.97
N SER A 195 -21.98 25.65 23.49
CA SER A 195 -20.86 25.75 24.44
C SER A 195 -19.53 25.27 23.85
N LEU A 196 -19.54 24.68 22.64
CA LEU A 196 -18.31 24.23 21.97
C LEU A 196 -17.38 25.39 21.67
N THR A 197 -16.13 25.27 22.10
CA THR A 197 -15.06 26.20 21.76
C THR A 197 -14.59 26.03 20.33
N ALA A 198 -13.86 27.00 19.79
CA ALA A 198 -13.21 26.85 18.47
C ALA A 198 -12.26 25.63 18.41
N SER A 199 -11.61 25.29 19.54
CA SER A 199 -10.77 24.08 19.65
C SER A 199 -11.60 22.80 19.59
N ASP A 200 -12.79 22.77 20.20
CA ASP A 200 -13.67 21.59 20.14
C ASP A 200 -14.22 21.41 18.72
N TRP A 201 -14.55 22.49 18.04
CA TRP A 201 -14.92 22.46 16.62
C TRP A 201 -13.77 21.95 15.73
N GLN A 202 -12.51 22.27 16.06
CA GLN A 202 -11.34 21.72 15.38
C GLN A 202 -11.26 20.20 15.56
N ILE A 203 -11.44 19.70 16.79
CA ILE A 203 -11.41 18.26 17.09
C ILE A 203 -12.52 17.54 16.34
N LEU A 204 -13.75 18.07 16.38
CA LEU A 204 -14.89 17.53 15.64
C LEU A 204 -14.63 17.51 14.14
N ALA A 205 -14.08 18.61 13.58
CA ALA A 205 -13.79 18.72 12.16
C ALA A 205 -12.77 17.68 11.69
N ASP A 206 -11.67 17.56 12.44
CA ASP A 206 -10.62 16.57 12.13
C ASP A 206 -11.15 15.14 12.30
N ALA A 207 -11.94 14.86 13.34
CA ALA A 207 -12.55 13.55 13.54
C ALA A 207 -13.55 13.19 12.43
N TYR A 208 -14.45 14.08 12.04
CA TYR A 208 -15.35 13.86 10.90
C TYR A 208 -14.59 13.68 9.59
N TRP A 209 -13.48 14.40 9.38
CA TRP A 209 -12.63 14.22 8.20
C TRP A 209 -12.05 12.80 8.15
N GLU A 210 -11.50 12.32 9.26
CA GLU A 210 -10.93 10.97 9.36
C GLU A 210 -11.99 9.86 9.21
N GLN A 211 -13.23 10.12 9.69
CA GLN A 211 -14.40 9.25 9.48
C GLN A 211 -14.99 9.36 8.07
N ARG A 212 -14.44 10.23 7.19
CA ARG A 212 -14.93 10.51 5.82
C ARG A 212 -16.34 11.12 5.77
N GLU A 213 -16.81 11.70 6.86
CA GLU A 213 -18.06 12.42 6.97
C GLU A 213 -17.90 13.87 6.47
N TYR A 214 -17.53 14.02 5.19
CA TYR A 214 -17.04 15.29 4.63
C TYR A 214 -18.04 16.44 4.76
N GLY A 215 -19.35 16.21 4.59
CA GLY A 215 -20.35 17.27 4.78
C GLY A 215 -20.41 17.78 6.22
N LYS A 216 -20.19 16.91 7.22
CA LYS A 216 -20.10 17.29 8.64
C LYS A 216 -18.77 17.97 8.93
N ALA A 217 -17.68 17.47 8.39
CA ALA A 217 -16.35 18.07 8.50
C ALA A 217 -16.34 19.51 7.97
N ALA A 218 -16.92 19.75 6.79
CA ALA A 218 -17.00 21.09 6.20
C ALA A 218 -17.66 22.11 7.13
N ARG A 219 -18.80 21.74 7.72
CA ARG A 219 -19.53 22.60 8.66
C ARG A 219 -18.73 22.86 9.95
N ALA A 220 -18.05 21.84 10.45
CA ALA A 220 -17.24 21.94 11.66
C ALA A 220 -15.99 22.79 11.42
N TYR A 221 -15.30 22.64 10.29
CA TYR A 221 -14.17 23.51 9.90
C TYR A 221 -14.59 24.99 9.79
N GLY A 222 -15.82 25.28 9.37
CA GLY A 222 -16.34 26.64 9.32
C GLY A 222 -16.51 27.33 10.69
N ARG A 223 -16.45 26.55 11.79
CA ARG A 223 -16.50 27.03 13.18
C ARG A 223 -15.18 26.83 13.94
N ALA A 224 -14.22 26.11 13.33
CA ALA A 224 -12.87 25.92 13.86
C ALA A 224 -12.02 27.19 13.65
N PRO A 225 -10.81 27.27 14.26
CA PRO A 225 -9.93 28.41 14.04
C PRO A 225 -9.61 28.61 12.55
N THR A 226 -9.60 29.84 12.08
CA THR A 226 -9.29 30.17 10.67
C THR A 226 -7.80 30.02 10.42
N THR A 227 -7.43 28.94 9.73
CA THR A 227 -6.07 28.65 9.27
C THR A 227 -6.10 28.25 7.81
N SER A 228 -4.96 28.34 7.09
CA SER A 228 -4.86 27.87 5.70
C SER A 228 -5.26 26.40 5.56
N ARG A 229 -4.79 25.55 6.48
CA ARG A 229 -5.15 24.12 6.53
C ARG A 229 -6.66 23.91 6.68
N ASN A 230 -7.29 24.63 7.60
CA ASN A 230 -8.73 24.46 7.87
C ASN A 230 -9.58 24.95 6.70
N LEU A 231 -9.26 26.10 6.12
CA LEU A 231 -9.95 26.60 4.93
C LEU A 231 -9.77 25.65 3.73
N TYR A 232 -8.56 25.08 3.55
CA TYR A 232 -8.35 24.06 2.52
C TYR A 232 -9.20 22.81 2.77
N ARG A 233 -9.19 22.28 3.99
CA ARG A 233 -9.99 21.10 4.37
C ARG A 233 -11.48 21.37 4.27
N GLN A 234 -11.93 22.56 4.66
CA GLN A 234 -13.32 23.00 4.49
C GLN A 234 -13.73 23.01 3.02
N GLY A 235 -12.95 23.67 2.17
CA GLY A 235 -13.20 23.71 0.71
C GLY A 235 -13.18 22.33 0.09
N ARG A 236 -12.21 21.49 0.48
CA ARG A 236 -12.10 20.13 -0.01
C ARG A 236 -13.26 19.25 0.44
N SER A 237 -13.72 19.39 1.68
CA SER A 237 -14.87 18.68 2.23
C SER A 237 -16.16 19.06 1.48
N HIS A 238 -16.41 20.34 1.25
CA HIS A 238 -17.52 20.81 0.42
C HIS A 238 -17.44 20.28 -1.02
N GLN A 239 -16.25 20.28 -1.64
CA GLN A 239 -16.05 19.77 -3.00
C GLN A 239 -16.38 18.27 -3.09
N ILE A 240 -15.95 17.47 -2.11
CA ILE A 240 -16.24 16.02 -2.05
C ILE A 240 -17.74 15.78 -1.87
N SER A 241 -18.40 16.60 -1.02
CA SER A 241 -19.84 16.55 -0.76
C SER A 241 -20.69 17.18 -1.89
N ARG A 242 -20.05 17.65 -2.99
CA ARG A 242 -20.68 18.31 -4.13
C ARG A 242 -21.37 19.65 -3.82
N GLU A 243 -21.01 20.28 -2.75
CA GLU A 243 -21.42 21.63 -2.36
C GLU A 243 -20.44 22.64 -2.99
N LEU A 244 -20.51 22.77 -4.35
CA LEU A 244 -19.47 23.45 -5.14
C LEU A 244 -19.40 24.97 -4.89
N PRO A 245 -20.50 25.71 -4.68
CA PRO A 245 -20.44 27.13 -4.31
C PRO A 245 -19.68 27.37 -3.00
N GLN A 246 -19.93 26.55 -1.98
CA GLN A 246 -19.27 26.63 -0.68
C GLN A 246 -17.80 26.25 -0.77
N ALA A 247 -17.47 25.23 -1.57
CA ALA A 247 -16.09 24.86 -1.86
C ALA A 247 -15.31 26.03 -2.49
N ARG A 248 -15.91 26.71 -3.48
CA ARG A 248 -15.31 27.88 -4.14
C ARG A 248 -15.08 29.00 -3.13
N ALA A 249 -16.07 29.32 -2.31
CA ALA A 249 -15.96 30.38 -1.31
C ALA A 249 -14.82 30.10 -0.30
N ALA A 250 -14.70 28.88 0.19
CA ALA A 250 -13.63 28.49 1.12
C ALA A 250 -12.24 28.57 0.48
N TYR A 251 -12.09 28.14 -0.77
CA TYR A 251 -10.83 28.26 -1.51
C TYR A 251 -10.45 29.72 -1.80
N GLN A 252 -11.43 30.56 -2.15
CA GLN A 252 -11.20 31.99 -2.35
C GLN A 252 -10.80 32.67 -1.03
N ALA A 253 -11.45 32.33 0.09
CA ALA A 253 -11.09 32.84 1.41
C ALA A 253 -9.65 32.47 1.79
N LEU A 254 -9.21 31.22 1.51
CA LEU A 254 -7.83 30.81 1.74
C LEU A 254 -6.86 31.68 0.95
N LEU A 255 -7.10 31.84 -0.35
CA LEU A 255 -6.18 32.59 -1.22
C LEU A 255 -6.13 34.08 -0.90
N ALA A 256 -7.24 34.65 -0.37
CA ALA A 256 -7.31 36.03 0.06
C ALA A 256 -6.57 36.28 1.38
N GLN A 257 -6.69 35.35 2.35
CA GLN A 257 -6.11 35.51 3.69
C GLN A 257 -4.71 34.94 3.83
N PHE A 258 -4.39 33.89 3.05
CA PHE A 258 -3.14 33.13 3.14
C PHE A 258 -2.56 32.86 1.74
N PRO A 259 -2.25 33.90 0.94
CA PRO A 259 -1.84 33.74 -0.47
C PRO A 259 -0.55 32.93 -0.68
N ASP A 260 0.32 32.93 0.34
CA ASP A 260 1.66 32.28 0.32
C ASP A 260 1.72 31.02 1.20
N ALA A 261 0.58 30.53 1.69
CA ALA A 261 0.54 29.30 2.47
C ALA A 261 0.92 28.07 1.62
N ALA A 262 1.39 27.02 2.28
CA ALA A 262 1.75 25.74 1.63
C ALA A 262 0.60 25.16 0.80
N GLU A 263 -0.64 25.37 1.21
CA GLU A 263 -1.85 24.91 0.53
C GLU A 263 -2.26 25.81 -0.67
N ALA A 264 -1.64 26.98 -0.85
CA ALA A 264 -2.14 27.98 -1.81
C ALA A 264 -2.08 27.51 -3.27
N SER A 265 -0.98 26.89 -3.69
CA SER A 265 -0.84 26.37 -5.05
C SER A 265 -1.81 25.23 -5.35
N LEU A 266 -1.95 24.28 -4.42
CA LEU A 266 -2.95 23.22 -4.53
C LEU A 266 -4.37 23.78 -4.54
N THR A 267 -4.64 24.82 -3.72
CA THR A 267 -5.93 25.52 -3.69
C THR A 267 -6.25 26.20 -5.00
N ARG A 268 -5.27 26.90 -5.63
CA ARG A 268 -5.45 27.52 -6.96
C ARG A 268 -5.82 26.47 -8.01
N ARG A 269 -5.15 25.32 -7.98
CA ARG A 269 -5.43 24.21 -8.90
C ARG A 269 -6.84 23.62 -8.68
N ARG A 270 -7.27 23.45 -7.42
CA ARG A 270 -8.63 23.01 -7.08
C ARG A 270 -9.70 24.04 -7.45
N LEU A 271 -9.42 25.31 -7.22
CA LEU A 271 -10.32 26.39 -7.59
C LEU A 271 -10.50 26.50 -9.11
N ALA A 272 -9.43 26.26 -9.89
CA ALA A 272 -9.50 26.22 -11.34
C ALA A 272 -10.48 25.14 -11.86
N GLU A 273 -10.58 23.98 -11.19
CA GLU A 273 -11.56 22.95 -11.52
C GLU A 273 -13.03 23.41 -11.37
N LEU A 274 -13.26 24.44 -10.54
CA LEU A 274 -14.59 24.97 -10.18
C LEU A 274 -14.88 26.32 -10.83
N SER A 275 -13.96 26.86 -11.64
CA SER A 275 -14.03 28.21 -12.21
C SER A 275 -14.43 28.17 -13.69
N ASP A 276 -14.81 29.33 -14.21
CA ASP A 276 -14.95 29.53 -15.64
C ASP A 276 -13.60 29.44 -16.37
N LEU A 277 -13.66 29.33 -17.70
CA LEU A 277 -12.48 29.08 -18.51
C LEU A 277 -11.38 30.14 -18.37
N PRO A 278 -11.67 31.46 -18.41
CA PRO A 278 -10.65 32.50 -18.25
C PRO A 278 -9.96 32.43 -16.86
N THR A 279 -10.75 32.31 -15.80
CA THR A 279 -10.27 32.22 -14.42
C THR A 279 -9.45 30.93 -14.23
N ALA A 280 -9.90 29.80 -14.75
CA ALA A 280 -9.17 28.54 -14.67
C ALA A 280 -7.80 28.63 -15.36
N ILE A 281 -7.72 29.22 -16.56
CA ILE A 281 -6.45 29.46 -17.27
C ILE A 281 -5.51 30.34 -16.45
N GLN A 282 -6.03 31.43 -15.87
CA GLN A 282 -5.23 32.34 -15.07
C GLN A 282 -4.63 31.64 -13.82
N LEU A 283 -5.47 30.92 -13.07
CA LEU A 283 -5.04 30.18 -11.87
C LEU A 283 -4.00 29.11 -12.20
N LEU A 284 -4.22 28.32 -13.26
CA LEU A 284 -3.29 27.28 -13.67
C LEU A 284 -1.97 27.83 -14.19
N ARG A 285 -1.98 28.98 -14.91
CA ARG A 285 -0.77 29.68 -15.35
C ARG A 285 0.04 30.18 -14.16
N GLN A 286 -0.63 30.76 -13.17
CA GLN A 286 0.04 31.26 -11.98
C GLN A 286 0.81 30.15 -11.25
N VAL A 287 0.20 28.96 -11.05
CA VAL A 287 0.87 27.81 -10.46
C VAL A 287 1.95 27.24 -11.40
N GLY A 288 1.60 27.06 -12.68
CA GLY A 288 2.49 26.45 -13.68
C GLY A 288 3.74 27.28 -14.00
N SER A 289 3.75 28.60 -13.75
CA SER A 289 4.95 29.44 -13.95
C SER A 289 6.00 29.29 -12.85
N GLY A 290 5.61 28.81 -11.66
CA GLY A 290 6.49 28.62 -10.51
C GLY A 290 7.29 27.31 -10.53
N SER A 291 8.08 27.12 -9.48
CA SER A 291 8.83 25.88 -9.20
C SER A 291 8.15 25.00 -8.12
N ASP A 292 6.94 25.37 -7.74
CA ASP A 292 6.14 24.66 -6.74
C ASP A 292 5.88 23.20 -7.16
N PRO A 293 5.79 22.24 -6.24
CA PRO A 293 5.47 20.84 -6.52
C PRO A 293 4.17 20.63 -7.32
N GLU A 294 3.21 21.58 -7.25
CA GLU A 294 1.97 21.56 -8.03
C GLU A 294 2.12 22.07 -9.48
N ALA A 295 3.26 22.68 -9.84
CA ALA A 295 3.45 23.26 -11.16
C ALA A 295 3.35 22.26 -12.32
N PRO A 296 3.91 21.04 -12.25
CA PRO A 296 3.76 20.04 -13.31
C PRO A 296 2.29 19.67 -13.56
N GLU A 297 1.53 19.43 -12.51
CA GLU A 297 0.10 19.08 -12.60
C GLU A 297 -0.75 20.25 -13.09
N ALA A 298 -0.38 21.48 -12.74
CA ALA A 298 -1.03 22.67 -13.25
C ALA A 298 -0.81 22.84 -14.76
N LEU A 299 0.42 22.61 -15.25
CA LEU A 299 0.74 22.64 -16.68
C LEU A 299 0.01 21.52 -17.44
N LEU A 300 -0.04 20.30 -16.89
CA LEU A 300 -0.82 19.22 -17.49
C LEU A 300 -2.30 19.61 -17.62
N SER A 301 -2.89 20.11 -16.53
CA SER A 301 -4.30 20.55 -16.49
C SER A 301 -4.55 21.69 -17.50
N LEU A 302 -3.64 22.65 -17.58
CA LEU A 302 -3.70 23.77 -18.52
C LEU A 302 -3.62 23.30 -19.98
N SER A 303 -2.72 22.36 -20.29
CA SER A 303 -2.62 21.78 -21.64
C SER A 303 -3.91 21.06 -22.05
N GLN A 304 -4.48 20.27 -21.14
CA GLN A 304 -5.76 19.57 -21.36
C GLN A 304 -6.93 20.55 -21.50
N LEU A 305 -6.90 21.66 -20.78
CA LEU A 305 -7.92 22.71 -20.87
C LEU A 305 -7.87 23.38 -22.23
N HIS A 306 -6.67 23.73 -22.73
CA HIS A 306 -6.50 24.28 -24.08
C HIS A 306 -6.90 23.31 -25.19
N GLU A 307 -6.62 22.01 -25.02
CA GLU A 307 -7.01 20.95 -25.94
C GLU A 307 -8.54 20.83 -26.05
N ARG A 308 -9.23 20.80 -24.88
CA ARG A 308 -10.70 20.78 -24.83
C ARG A 308 -11.35 22.04 -25.40
N ASN A 309 -10.66 23.16 -25.32
CA ASN A 309 -11.11 24.45 -25.87
C ASN A 309 -10.64 24.67 -27.31
N ASN A 310 -10.33 23.61 -28.05
CA ASN A 310 -9.93 23.62 -29.44
C ASN A 310 -8.76 24.61 -29.80
N SER A 311 -7.79 24.67 -28.87
CA SER A 311 -6.59 25.53 -29.00
C SER A 311 -5.32 24.65 -29.00
N PRO A 312 -5.10 23.81 -30.03
CA PRO A 312 -4.05 22.79 -30.04
C PRO A 312 -2.63 23.37 -30.00
N GLN A 313 -2.40 24.55 -30.58
CA GLN A 313 -1.09 25.21 -30.55
C GLN A 313 -0.72 25.63 -29.11
N LEU A 314 -1.67 26.22 -28.37
CA LEU A 314 -1.45 26.57 -26.97
C LEU A 314 -1.26 25.32 -26.10
N ALA A 315 -2.05 24.27 -26.34
CA ALA A 315 -1.87 23.00 -25.64
C ALA A 315 -0.48 22.41 -25.90
N GLN A 316 0.03 22.48 -27.13
CA GLN A 316 1.36 22.00 -27.47
C GLN A 316 2.47 22.84 -26.79
N ALA A 317 2.36 24.16 -26.80
CA ALA A 317 3.33 25.04 -26.13
C ALA A 317 3.40 24.79 -24.63
N VAL A 318 2.25 24.56 -23.97
CA VAL A 318 2.21 24.23 -22.55
C VAL A 318 2.83 22.86 -22.27
N ARG A 319 2.58 21.85 -23.12
CA ARG A 319 3.23 20.52 -22.98
C ARG A 319 4.74 20.60 -23.16
N GLN A 320 5.20 21.42 -24.13
CA GLN A 320 6.63 21.64 -24.34
C GLN A 320 7.28 22.23 -23.09
N ALA A 321 6.67 23.26 -22.50
CA ALA A 321 7.14 23.85 -21.24
C ALA A 321 7.14 22.84 -20.08
N LEU A 322 6.15 21.96 -20.01
CA LEU A 322 6.09 20.87 -19.01
C LEU A 322 7.27 19.90 -19.19
N TRP A 323 7.54 19.45 -20.41
CA TRP A 323 8.63 18.51 -20.71
C TRP A 323 10.02 19.09 -20.51
N GLU A 324 10.20 20.37 -20.83
CA GLU A 324 11.49 21.06 -20.64
C GLU A 324 11.80 21.31 -19.17
N ARG A 325 10.80 21.73 -18.40
CA ARG A 325 11.01 22.13 -17.00
C ARG A 325 10.90 20.98 -16.01
N PHE A 326 10.03 20.02 -16.28
CA PHE A 326 9.67 18.95 -15.33
C PHE A 326 9.67 17.55 -15.99
N PRO A 327 10.70 17.16 -16.75
CA PRO A 327 10.69 15.91 -17.53
C PRO A 327 10.54 14.66 -16.66
N ALA A 328 10.96 14.71 -15.38
CA ALA A 328 10.88 13.60 -14.44
C ALA A 328 9.53 13.53 -13.70
N SER A 329 8.59 14.45 -13.94
CA SER A 329 7.29 14.45 -13.28
C SER A 329 6.33 13.43 -13.90
N GLU A 330 5.40 12.92 -13.09
CA GLU A 330 4.31 12.05 -13.57
C GLU A 330 3.42 12.78 -14.58
N ALA A 331 3.19 14.07 -14.39
CA ALA A 331 2.45 14.91 -15.31
C ALA A 331 3.09 14.96 -16.72
N ALA A 332 4.43 15.08 -16.78
CA ALA A 332 5.16 15.05 -18.06
C ALA A 332 5.04 13.68 -18.74
N ALA A 333 5.15 12.59 -17.99
CA ALA A 333 5.01 11.24 -18.51
C ALA A 333 3.58 10.97 -19.03
N ASN A 334 2.56 11.40 -18.31
CA ASN A 334 1.15 11.30 -18.73
C ASN A 334 0.87 12.08 -20.02
N ALA A 335 1.40 13.32 -20.13
CA ALA A 335 1.29 14.12 -21.34
C ALA A 335 2.01 13.47 -22.52
N ALA A 336 3.23 12.96 -22.29
CA ALA A 336 4.04 12.32 -23.33
C ALA A 336 3.37 11.03 -23.83
N TRP A 337 2.84 10.19 -22.93
CA TRP A 337 2.11 8.99 -23.32
C TRP A 337 0.90 9.31 -24.20
N THR A 338 0.09 10.28 -23.82
CA THR A 338 -1.10 10.67 -24.59
C THR A 338 -0.74 11.11 -26.01
N VAL A 339 0.33 11.91 -26.16
CA VAL A 339 0.78 12.40 -27.47
C VAL A 339 1.42 11.28 -28.28
N ALA A 340 2.35 10.52 -27.68
CA ALA A 340 3.07 9.45 -28.37
C ALA A 340 2.13 8.34 -28.85
N TRP A 341 1.17 7.93 -28.03
CA TRP A 341 0.17 6.92 -28.40
C TRP A 341 -0.68 7.38 -29.59
N ARG A 342 -1.14 8.64 -29.58
CA ARG A 342 -1.89 9.22 -30.70
C ARG A 342 -1.07 9.26 -31.99
N GLN A 343 0.22 9.63 -31.92
CA GLN A 343 1.12 9.60 -33.06
C GLN A 343 1.31 8.19 -33.62
N ALA A 344 1.49 7.22 -32.74
CA ALA A 344 1.65 5.82 -33.13
C ALA A 344 0.40 5.26 -33.82
N GLN A 345 -0.80 5.57 -33.30
CA GLN A 345 -2.07 5.18 -33.92
C GLN A 345 -2.28 5.84 -35.31
N ALA A 346 -1.71 7.03 -35.51
CA ALA A 346 -1.71 7.69 -36.81
C ALA A 346 -0.61 7.18 -37.78
N GLY A 347 0.16 6.14 -37.39
CA GLY A 347 1.26 5.60 -38.18
C GLY A 347 2.58 6.37 -38.07
N ASN A 348 2.62 7.47 -37.32
CA ASN A 348 3.80 8.34 -37.17
C ASN A 348 4.77 7.81 -36.10
N LEU A 349 5.28 6.58 -36.28
CA LEU A 349 6.06 5.89 -35.23
C LEU A 349 7.33 6.64 -34.82
N ARG A 350 8.03 7.31 -35.75
CA ARG A 350 9.23 8.11 -35.42
C ARG A 350 8.88 9.29 -34.52
N ALA A 351 7.75 9.97 -34.75
CA ALA A 351 7.27 11.08 -33.93
C ALA A 351 6.86 10.56 -32.52
N ALA A 352 6.24 9.39 -32.45
CA ALA A 352 5.90 8.74 -31.18
C ALA A 352 7.16 8.46 -30.34
N ILE A 353 8.21 7.89 -30.95
CA ILE A 353 9.49 7.62 -30.28
C ILE A 353 10.15 8.93 -29.81
N ALA A 354 10.14 9.97 -30.64
CA ALA A 354 10.77 11.26 -30.32
C ALA A 354 10.16 11.92 -29.09
N VAL A 355 8.87 11.70 -28.82
CA VAL A 355 8.20 12.18 -27.59
C VAL A 355 8.41 11.24 -26.42
N ALA A 356 8.24 9.94 -26.61
CA ALA A 356 8.22 8.96 -25.53
C ALA A 356 9.60 8.74 -24.89
N GLN A 357 10.64 8.60 -25.69
CA GLN A 357 11.95 8.19 -25.22
C GLN A 357 12.62 9.18 -24.27
N PRO A 358 12.74 10.49 -24.56
CA PRO A 358 13.43 11.42 -23.68
C PRO A 358 12.71 11.54 -22.32
N ILE A 359 11.38 11.56 -22.32
CA ILE A 359 10.60 11.63 -21.08
C ILE A 359 10.68 10.31 -20.31
N GLY A 360 10.62 9.16 -20.98
CA GLY A 360 10.81 7.86 -20.34
C GLY A 360 12.18 7.70 -19.69
N LEU A 361 13.24 8.22 -20.33
CA LEU A 361 14.60 8.24 -19.76
C LEU A 361 14.74 9.19 -18.57
N ALA A 362 13.97 10.27 -18.51
CA ALA A 362 13.99 11.20 -17.37
C ALA A 362 13.26 10.66 -16.13
N GLN A 363 12.34 9.68 -16.31
CA GLN A 363 11.59 9.10 -15.19
C GLN A 363 12.48 8.25 -14.27
N ARG A 364 12.12 8.22 -12.99
CA ARG A 364 12.64 7.27 -12.00
C ARG A 364 11.67 6.11 -11.88
N ASP A 365 11.93 5.06 -11.15
CA ASP A 365 11.17 3.81 -10.96
C ASP A 365 9.62 3.97 -10.98
N THR A 366 9.06 4.32 -12.16
CA THR A 366 7.63 4.51 -12.37
C THR A 366 7.10 3.62 -13.50
N GLU A 367 5.86 3.18 -13.39
CA GLU A 367 5.18 2.42 -14.46
C GLU A 367 5.07 3.24 -15.75
N MET A 368 4.84 4.56 -15.66
CA MET A 368 4.72 5.43 -16.82
C MET A 368 6.04 5.60 -17.57
N GLY A 369 7.16 5.71 -16.83
CA GLY A 369 8.50 5.74 -17.45
C GLY A 369 8.81 4.45 -18.18
N ALA A 370 8.51 3.32 -17.55
CA ALA A 370 8.66 2.01 -18.14
C ALA A 370 7.77 1.83 -19.38
N GLN A 371 6.51 2.30 -19.34
CA GLN A 371 5.56 2.28 -20.46
C GLN A 371 6.12 3.05 -21.67
N LEU A 372 6.57 4.28 -21.46
CA LEU A 372 7.10 5.13 -22.52
C LEU A 372 8.30 4.47 -23.22
N LEU A 373 9.24 3.94 -22.46
CA LEU A 373 10.41 3.29 -23.06
C LEU A 373 10.06 1.95 -23.70
N TYR A 374 9.21 1.13 -23.09
CA TYR A 374 8.79 -0.14 -23.66
C TYR A 374 8.16 0.07 -25.04
N TRP A 375 7.22 0.99 -25.15
CA TRP A 375 6.55 1.29 -26.41
C TRP A 375 7.48 1.96 -27.42
N ALA A 376 8.44 2.78 -27.00
CA ALA A 376 9.49 3.25 -27.90
C ALA A 376 10.29 2.09 -28.50
N GLY A 377 10.56 1.02 -27.72
CA GLY A 377 11.15 -0.23 -28.20
C GLY A 377 10.25 -0.95 -29.22
N LYS A 378 8.97 -1.15 -28.90
CA LYS A 378 7.98 -1.79 -29.80
C LYS A 378 7.83 -1.03 -31.13
N TRP A 379 7.81 0.30 -31.10
CA TRP A 379 7.72 1.11 -32.32
C TRP A 379 9.00 1.05 -33.17
N ARG A 380 10.19 0.93 -32.56
CA ARG A 380 11.44 0.68 -33.30
C ARG A 380 11.44 -0.68 -33.99
N GLU A 381 10.97 -1.70 -33.30
CA GLU A 381 10.83 -3.04 -33.86
C GLU A 381 9.93 -3.04 -35.09
N ARG A 382 8.78 -2.32 -35.04
CA ARG A 382 7.88 -2.12 -36.18
C ARG A 382 8.51 -1.33 -37.33
N LEU A 383 9.48 -0.46 -37.06
CA LEU A 383 10.27 0.24 -38.07
C LEU A 383 11.43 -0.60 -38.64
N GLY A 384 11.62 -1.84 -38.17
CA GLY A 384 12.70 -2.73 -38.56
C GLY A 384 14.04 -2.47 -37.86
N ASP A 385 14.10 -1.52 -36.91
CA ASP A 385 15.31 -1.22 -36.13
C ASP A 385 15.41 -2.13 -34.89
N VAL A 386 15.63 -3.43 -35.16
CA VAL A 386 15.65 -4.47 -34.13
C VAL A 386 16.78 -4.26 -33.11
N ALA A 387 17.94 -3.74 -33.54
CA ALA A 387 19.06 -3.50 -32.65
C ALA A 387 18.75 -2.41 -31.62
N ALA A 388 18.20 -1.27 -32.04
CA ALA A 388 17.81 -0.20 -31.15
C ALA A 388 16.59 -0.57 -30.30
N ALA A 389 15.66 -1.39 -30.82
CA ALA A 389 14.57 -1.94 -30.02
C ALA A 389 15.10 -2.77 -28.84
N ARG A 390 16.01 -3.71 -29.11
CA ARG A 390 16.66 -4.56 -28.10
C ARG A 390 17.38 -3.71 -27.04
N GLN A 391 18.14 -2.70 -27.45
CA GLN A 391 18.80 -1.78 -26.53
C GLN A 391 17.78 -1.04 -25.65
N THR A 392 16.66 -0.62 -26.23
CA THR A 392 15.61 0.07 -25.48
C THR A 392 14.96 -0.84 -24.46
N TYR A 393 14.67 -2.11 -24.78
CA TYR A 393 14.15 -3.07 -23.80
C TYR A 393 15.15 -3.36 -22.67
N GLN A 394 16.46 -3.40 -22.95
CA GLN A 394 17.49 -3.48 -21.92
C GLN A 394 17.46 -2.26 -20.99
N GLN A 395 17.30 -1.05 -21.54
CA GLN A 395 17.13 0.16 -20.72
C GLN A 395 15.88 0.10 -19.83
N VAL A 396 14.76 -0.44 -20.32
CA VAL A 396 13.56 -0.66 -19.47
C VAL A 396 13.90 -1.56 -18.28
N LEU A 397 14.56 -2.69 -18.51
CA LEU A 397 14.93 -3.63 -17.44
C LEU A 397 15.90 -3.03 -16.42
N GLN A 398 16.91 -2.29 -16.87
CA GLN A 398 17.89 -1.68 -16.00
C GLN A 398 17.28 -0.58 -15.11
N ARG A 399 16.35 0.19 -15.65
CA ARG A 399 15.76 1.35 -14.97
C ARG A 399 14.49 1.02 -14.18
N PHE A 400 13.70 0.07 -14.67
CA PHE A 400 12.36 -0.26 -14.17
C PHE A 400 12.16 -1.76 -13.95
N PRO A 401 13.09 -2.46 -13.26
CA PRO A 401 13.13 -3.92 -13.20
C PRO A 401 11.91 -4.56 -12.52
N ARG A 402 11.12 -3.75 -11.77
CA ARG A 402 9.99 -4.24 -10.97
C ARG A 402 8.63 -3.78 -11.44
N THR A 403 8.55 -3.33 -12.70
CA THR A 403 7.31 -2.85 -13.33
C THR A 403 6.70 -3.91 -14.25
N TYR A 404 5.43 -3.73 -14.61
CA TYR A 404 4.78 -4.54 -15.64
C TYR A 404 5.58 -4.50 -16.97
N TYR A 405 6.01 -3.31 -17.39
CA TYR A 405 6.78 -3.17 -18.62
C TYR A 405 8.22 -3.68 -18.52
N GLY A 406 8.77 -3.76 -17.30
CA GLY A 406 10.02 -4.50 -17.04
C GLY A 406 9.86 -5.99 -17.36
N TRP A 407 8.75 -6.59 -16.90
CA TRP A 407 8.40 -7.97 -17.26
C TRP A 407 8.22 -8.14 -18.78
N ARG A 408 7.47 -7.22 -19.43
CA ARG A 408 7.27 -7.29 -20.88
C ARG A 408 8.57 -7.13 -21.67
N ALA A 409 9.46 -6.24 -21.23
CA ALA A 409 10.77 -6.06 -21.85
C ALA A 409 11.66 -7.33 -21.71
N ALA A 410 11.62 -7.99 -20.55
CA ALA A 410 12.30 -9.28 -20.35
C ALA A 410 11.77 -10.34 -21.34
N ALA A 411 10.46 -10.42 -21.51
CA ALA A 411 9.84 -11.34 -22.48
C ALA A 411 10.25 -11.01 -23.94
N GLN A 412 10.28 -9.72 -24.32
CA GLN A 412 10.74 -9.30 -25.67
C GLN A 412 12.24 -9.59 -25.90
N LEU A 413 13.03 -9.62 -24.85
CA LEU A 413 14.44 -10.03 -24.92
C LEU A 413 14.63 -11.55 -25.02
N GLY A 414 13.54 -12.33 -24.93
CA GLY A 414 13.54 -13.79 -25.03
C GLY A 414 13.91 -14.48 -23.71
N TRP A 415 13.74 -13.81 -22.57
CA TRP A 415 14.00 -14.42 -21.26
C TRP A 415 12.84 -15.34 -20.85
N PRO A 416 13.12 -16.45 -20.12
CA PRO A 416 12.08 -17.41 -19.70
C PRO A 416 11.31 -16.92 -18.48
N VAL A 417 10.60 -15.79 -18.63
CA VAL A 417 9.89 -15.09 -17.56
C VAL A 417 8.37 -15.30 -17.56
N GLY A 418 7.91 -16.26 -18.37
CA GLY A 418 6.49 -16.49 -18.60
C GLY A 418 5.87 -15.48 -19.59
N ASP A 419 4.61 -15.67 -19.84
CA ASP A 419 3.81 -14.90 -20.79
C ASP A 419 2.38 -14.67 -20.24
N PHE A 420 1.45 -14.31 -21.12
CA PHE A 420 0.05 -14.11 -20.77
C PHE A 420 -0.73 -15.40 -20.47
N SER A 421 -0.09 -16.57 -20.43
CA SER A 421 -0.64 -17.84 -19.92
C SER A 421 -0.16 -18.21 -18.51
N SER A 422 0.69 -17.37 -17.91
CA SER A 422 1.38 -17.65 -16.63
C SER A 422 0.46 -17.96 -15.45
N GLY A 423 -0.84 -17.62 -15.52
CA GLY A 423 -1.83 -17.98 -14.50
C GLY A 423 -2.07 -19.48 -14.32
N ARG A 424 -1.68 -20.31 -15.32
CA ARG A 424 -1.76 -21.78 -15.30
C ARG A 424 -0.39 -22.46 -15.14
N GLN A 425 0.69 -21.72 -15.23
CA GLN A 425 2.03 -22.30 -15.13
C GLN A 425 2.29 -22.80 -13.70
N ARG A 426 2.77 -24.02 -13.58
CA ARG A 426 3.27 -24.53 -12.30
C ARG A 426 4.59 -23.83 -11.97
N VAL A 427 4.67 -23.30 -10.75
CA VAL A 427 5.90 -22.71 -10.21
C VAL A 427 6.22 -23.35 -8.88
N GLU A 428 7.50 -23.62 -8.65
CA GLU A 428 7.98 -23.99 -7.32
C GLU A 428 8.17 -22.73 -6.51
N VAL A 429 7.41 -22.63 -5.42
CA VAL A 429 7.44 -21.46 -4.52
C VAL A 429 8.38 -21.77 -3.36
N ASP A 430 9.50 -21.07 -3.33
CA ASP A 430 10.45 -21.09 -2.22
C ASP A 430 10.17 -19.89 -1.31
N PHE A 431 9.23 -20.08 -0.37
CA PHE A 431 8.83 -19.07 0.59
C PHE A 431 9.63 -19.19 1.88
N GLN A 432 10.60 -18.31 2.05
CA GLN A 432 11.32 -18.15 3.30
C GLN A 432 11.09 -16.72 3.81
N PRO A 433 10.30 -16.53 4.89
CA PRO A 433 10.11 -15.21 5.49
C PRO A 433 11.43 -14.72 6.08
N VAL A 434 11.92 -13.60 5.58
CA VAL A 434 13.14 -12.97 6.06
C VAL A 434 12.80 -11.97 7.15
N ARG A 435 13.40 -12.16 8.34
CA ARG A 435 13.34 -11.19 9.44
C ARG A 435 14.72 -10.63 9.67
N GLN A 436 14.89 -9.38 9.33
CA GLN A 436 16.13 -8.63 9.57
C GLN A 436 15.96 -7.63 10.69
N PRO A 437 17.04 -7.23 11.37
CA PRO A 437 16.98 -6.14 12.33
C PRO A 437 16.34 -4.88 11.76
N LEU A 438 15.40 -4.30 12.51
CA LEU A 438 14.68 -3.09 12.13
C LEU A 438 15.42 -1.85 12.65
N PRO A 439 15.51 -0.77 11.87
CA PRO A 439 16.05 0.47 12.38
C PRO A 439 15.07 1.17 13.33
N ALA A 440 15.59 1.99 14.24
CA ALA A 440 14.81 2.87 15.11
C ALA A 440 13.77 2.17 16.03
N VAL A 441 14.00 0.91 16.40
CA VAL A 441 13.18 0.19 17.38
C VAL A 441 14.00 -0.11 18.63
N SER A 442 13.33 -0.26 19.77
CA SER A 442 13.98 -0.72 21.02
C SER A 442 14.51 -2.14 20.89
N GLU A 443 15.44 -2.53 21.74
CA GLU A 443 15.96 -3.90 21.82
C GLU A 443 14.86 -4.92 22.12
N ALA A 444 13.88 -4.57 22.95
CA ALA A 444 12.74 -5.43 23.25
C ALA A 444 11.83 -5.63 22.03
N THR A 445 11.47 -4.55 21.32
CA THR A 445 10.69 -4.63 20.06
C THR A 445 11.46 -5.42 19.00
N GLN A 446 12.77 -5.19 18.89
CA GLN A 446 13.65 -5.94 17.99
C GLN A 446 13.64 -7.43 18.30
N THR A 447 13.78 -7.79 19.57
CA THR A 447 13.77 -9.20 20.05
C THR A 447 12.43 -9.86 19.72
N LEU A 448 11.31 -9.21 20.03
CA LEU A 448 9.98 -9.72 19.69
C LEU A 448 9.79 -9.92 18.18
N HIS A 449 10.27 -8.96 17.37
CA HIS A 449 10.22 -9.06 15.91
C HIS A 449 11.03 -10.25 15.39
N LEU A 450 12.27 -10.41 15.83
CA LEU A 450 13.15 -11.50 15.39
C LEU A 450 12.65 -12.88 15.85
N LEU A 451 12.06 -12.97 17.05
CA LEU A 451 11.39 -14.18 17.53
C LEU A 451 10.14 -14.54 16.73
N GLY A 452 9.55 -13.60 15.99
CA GLY A 452 8.28 -13.82 15.28
C GLY A 452 7.04 -13.62 16.15
N ALA A 453 7.17 -13.01 17.33
CA ALA A 453 6.05 -12.57 18.16
C ALA A 453 5.44 -11.28 17.61
N SER A 454 4.94 -11.34 16.35
CA SER A 454 4.64 -10.18 15.53
C SER A 454 3.61 -9.25 16.16
N GLN A 455 2.54 -9.78 16.75
CA GLN A 455 1.50 -8.98 17.39
C GLN A 455 2.06 -8.23 18.61
N LEU A 456 2.88 -8.91 19.46
CA LEU A 456 3.50 -8.27 20.62
C LEU A 456 4.51 -7.20 20.20
N ALA A 457 5.29 -7.44 19.14
CA ALA A 457 6.23 -6.47 18.62
C ALA A 457 5.51 -5.19 18.12
N TRP A 458 4.37 -5.36 17.43
CA TRP A 458 3.56 -4.25 16.96
C TRP A 458 2.91 -3.48 18.12
N GLU A 459 2.28 -4.18 19.08
CA GLU A 459 1.68 -3.57 20.27
C GLU A 459 2.71 -2.77 21.07
N ARG A 460 3.89 -3.33 21.27
CA ARG A 460 4.99 -2.64 21.96
C ARG A 460 5.44 -1.40 21.22
N TRP A 461 5.66 -1.50 19.90
CA TRP A 461 6.03 -0.37 19.05
C TRP A 461 5.01 0.77 19.13
N GLN A 462 3.71 0.45 19.08
CA GLN A 462 2.66 1.45 19.23
C GLN A 462 2.75 2.17 20.59
N GLY A 463 3.03 1.43 21.65
CA GLY A 463 3.22 2.00 22.98
C GLY A 463 4.48 2.87 23.08
N GLU A 464 5.59 2.47 22.44
CA GLU A 464 6.81 3.27 22.36
C GLU A 464 6.58 4.60 21.64
N MET A 465 5.85 4.58 20.54
CA MET A 465 5.48 5.80 19.82
C MET A 465 4.54 6.71 20.65
N ALA A 466 3.59 6.10 21.35
CA ALA A 466 2.69 6.85 22.24
C ALA A 466 3.44 7.58 23.38
N LEU A 467 4.44 6.94 23.98
CA LEU A 467 5.29 7.55 25.00
C LEU A 467 6.11 8.73 24.49
N GLN A 468 6.55 8.68 23.23
CA GLN A 468 7.28 9.76 22.59
C GLN A 468 6.40 10.94 22.18
N LYS A 469 5.07 10.81 22.32
CA LYS A 469 4.06 11.80 21.90
C LYS A 469 4.24 12.25 20.44
N ARG A 470 4.69 11.35 19.58
CA ARG A 470 4.90 11.62 18.16
C ARG A 470 3.70 11.23 17.33
N ASP A 471 3.29 12.11 16.44
CA ASP A 471 2.30 11.85 15.42
C ASP A 471 2.90 11.08 14.24
N ALA A 472 2.07 10.33 13.53
CA ALA A 472 2.48 9.58 12.34
C ALA A 472 3.18 10.45 11.27
N GLY A 473 2.85 11.73 11.18
CA GLY A 473 3.48 12.70 10.27
C GLY A 473 4.91 13.13 10.67
N GLN A 474 5.33 12.83 11.90
CA GLN A 474 6.66 13.18 12.43
C GLN A 474 7.64 12.01 12.39
N MET A 475 7.21 10.85 11.90
CA MET A 475 8.07 9.66 11.81
C MET A 475 9.18 9.85 10.78
N SER A 476 10.42 9.52 11.17
CA SER A 476 11.58 9.39 10.27
C SER A 476 11.37 8.26 9.25
N VAL A 477 12.21 8.20 8.22
CA VAL A 477 12.25 7.08 7.24
C VAL A 477 12.41 5.74 7.96
N ALA A 478 13.30 5.68 8.96
CA ALA A 478 13.55 4.49 9.76
C ALA A 478 12.30 4.01 10.51
N GLU A 479 11.62 4.91 11.21
CA GLU A 479 10.40 4.64 11.98
C GLU A 479 9.23 4.25 11.06
N ARG A 480 9.08 4.92 9.91
CA ARG A 480 8.05 4.55 8.91
C ARG A 480 8.27 3.14 8.36
N PHE A 481 9.52 2.79 8.10
CA PHE A 481 9.85 1.44 7.63
C PHE A 481 9.56 0.39 8.71
N ALA A 482 10.07 0.58 9.93
CA ALA A 482 9.84 -0.33 11.05
C ALA A 482 8.34 -0.51 11.32
N SER A 483 7.59 0.59 11.39
CA SER A 483 6.14 0.57 11.56
C SER A 483 5.43 -0.21 10.44
N GLY A 484 5.83 -0.03 9.18
CA GLY A 484 5.25 -0.75 8.04
C GLY A 484 5.48 -2.26 8.11
N ILE A 485 6.70 -2.69 8.45
CA ILE A 485 7.05 -4.11 8.63
C ILE A 485 6.27 -4.72 9.81
N LEU A 486 6.27 -4.06 10.97
CA LEU A 486 5.61 -4.55 12.18
C LEU A 486 4.10 -4.69 11.99
N ARG A 487 3.44 -3.68 11.39
CA ARG A 487 2.01 -3.73 11.02
C ARG A 487 1.69 -4.91 10.12
N ASN A 488 2.45 -5.04 9.04
CA ASN A 488 2.22 -6.07 8.05
C ASN A 488 2.33 -7.47 8.67
N ASN A 489 3.34 -7.66 9.52
CA ASN A 489 3.55 -8.91 10.25
C ASN A 489 2.48 -9.18 11.33
N ALA A 490 1.84 -8.15 11.85
CA ALA A 490 0.79 -8.25 12.88
C ALA A 490 -0.64 -8.38 12.32
N GLY A 491 -0.80 -8.46 10.99
CA GLY A 491 -2.11 -8.63 10.37
C GLY A 491 -2.77 -7.35 9.85
N GLU A 492 -2.20 -6.16 10.10
CA GLU A 492 -2.66 -4.90 9.50
C GLU A 492 -2.08 -4.75 8.06
N HIS A 493 -2.37 -5.73 7.20
CA HIS A 493 -1.70 -5.90 5.91
C HIS A 493 -1.84 -4.70 4.99
N LEU A 494 -3.06 -4.22 4.78
CA LEU A 494 -3.35 -3.07 3.91
C LEU A 494 -2.54 -1.83 4.33
N ARG A 495 -2.53 -1.53 5.63
CA ARG A 495 -1.82 -0.36 6.17
C ARG A 495 -0.30 -0.54 6.11
N GLY A 496 0.21 -1.72 6.47
CA GLY A 496 1.63 -2.05 6.43
C GLY A 496 2.19 -1.99 5.00
N ILE A 497 1.53 -2.63 4.04
CA ILE A 497 1.91 -2.59 2.62
C ILE A 497 1.92 -1.15 2.09
N ASN A 498 0.88 -0.36 2.40
CA ASN A 498 0.80 1.04 1.96
C ASN A 498 1.92 1.91 2.53
N GLN A 499 2.29 1.70 3.79
CA GLN A 499 3.33 2.45 4.46
C GLN A 499 4.71 2.18 3.85
N VAL A 500 5.03 0.91 3.56
CA VAL A 500 6.27 0.56 2.85
C VAL A 500 6.23 1.01 1.38
N ALA A 501 5.06 0.96 0.72
CA ALA A 501 4.89 1.47 -0.64
C ALA A 501 5.12 2.98 -0.74
N ALA A 502 4.72 3.76 0.26
CA ALA A 502 5.03 5.19 0.33
C ALA A 502 6.54 5.45 0.36
N LEU A 503 7.32 4.61 1.04
CA LEU A 503 8.78 4.70 1.06
C LEU A 503 9.41 4.32 -0.30
N ARG A 504 8.83 3.36 -1.04
CA ARG A 504 9.30 3.04 -2.39
C ARG A 504 9.28 4.25 -3.32
N PHE A 505 8.21 5.04 -3.27
CA PHE A 505 8.01 6.19 -4.14
C PHE A 505 8.44 7.52 -3.53
N SER A 506 8.99 7.52 -2.31
CA SER A 506 9.48 8.73 -1.65
C SER A 506 10.66 9.33 -2.42
N THR A 507 10.64 10.65 -2.56
CA THR A 507 11.72 11.45 -3.15
C THR A 507 12.60 12.10 -2.08
N GLU A 508 12.42 11.75 -0.81
CA GLU A 508 13.23 12.26 0.28
C GLU A 508 14.70 11.92 0.07
N ALA A 509 15.58 12.90 0.27
CA ALA A 509 17.03 12.74 0.20
C ALA A 509 17.54 12.14 1.52
N ASP A 510 17.27 10.88 1.77
CA ASP A 510 17.70 10.15 2.95
C ASP A 510 18.55 8.94 2.51
N PRO A 511 19.85 8.89 2.88
CA PRO A 511 20.74 7.77 2.53
C PRO A 511 20.24 6.41 3.02
N LEU A 512 19.54 6.38 4.16
CA LEU A 512 18.94 5.16 4.69
C LEU A 512 17.87 4.60 3.74
N LEU A 513 17.08 5.47 3.09
CA LEU A 513 16.01 5.05 2.19
C LEU A 513 16.52 4.16 1.05
N GLU A 514 17.67 4.52 0.46
CA GLU A 514 18.27 3.71 -0.62
C GLU A 514 18.76 2.35 -0.10
N SER A 515 19.33 2.30 1.10
CA SER A 515 19.74 1.03 1.71
C SER A 515 18.55 0.14 2.06
N LEU A 516 17.44 0.73 2.53
CA LEU A 516 16.20 0.00 2.83
C LEU A 516 15.59 -0.62 1.56
N ARG A 517 15.60 0.09 0.44
CA ARG A 517 15.11 -0.41 -0.86
C ARG A 517 15.91 -1.59 -1.40
N GLN A 518 17.14 -1.81 -0.92
CA GLN A 518 17.95 -2.97 -1.28
C GLN A 518 17.66 -4.21 -0.42
N ARG A 519 16.96 -4.06 0.71
CA ARG A 519 16.65 -5.15 1.64
C ARG A 519 15.60 -6.10 1.07
N GLN A 520 15.78 -7.39 1.31
CA GLN A 520 14.81 -8.40 0.88
C GLN A 520 13.48 -8.27 1.63
N ASP A 521 13.50 -7.98 2.94
CA ASP A 521 12.29 -7.81 3.75
C ASP A 521 11.48 -6.58 3.34
N PHE A 522 12.10 -5.51 2.79
CA PHE A 522 11.39 -4.38 2.18
C PHE A 522 10.47 -4.85 1.05
N TRP A 523 10.99 -5.69 0.15
CA TRP A 523 10.22 -6.20 -0.98
C TRP A 523 9.22 -7.29 -0.57
N GLN A 524 9.58 -8.14 0.40
CA GLN A 524 8.63 -9.11 0.97
C GLN A 524 7.46 -8.41 1.68
N ALA A 525 7.68 -7.25 2.30
CA ALA A 525 6.60 -6.46 2.88
C ALA A 525 5.69 -5.81 1.84
N LEU A 526 6.22 -5.44 0.67
CA LEU A 526 5.42 -4.94 -0.46
C LEU A 526 4.63 -6.03 -1.16
N TYR A 527 5.17 -7.24 -1.22
CA TYR A 527 4.61 -8.41 -1.90
C TYR A 527 4.58 -9.62 -0.94
N PRO A 528 3.82 -9.55 0.15
CA PRO A 528 3.78 -10.64 1.12
C PRO A 528 3.00 -11.84 0.59
N LEU A 529 3.30 -13.03 1.12
CA LEU A 529 2.55 -14.26 0.89
C LEU A 529 1.71 -14.62 2.14
N HIS A 530 0.83 -13.71 2.54
CA HIS A 530 -0.12 -14.00 3.61
C HIS A 530 -1.14 -15.04 3.15
N TYR A 531 -1.68 -15.81 4.07
CA TYR A 531 -2.60 -16.91 3.81
C TYR A 531 -2.04 -18.02 2.89
N TYR A 532 -0.72 -17.99 2.63
CA TYR A 532 -0.03 -19.05 1.91
C TYR A 532 0.29 -20.21 2.87
N ALA A 533 -0.62 -21.13 3.06
CA ALA A 533 -0.29 -22.39 3.74
C ALA A 533 0.31 -23.34 2.72
N SER A 534 1.49 -23.92 3.02
CA SER A 534 2.11 -24.92 2.15
C SER A 534 1.14 -26.09 1.91
N PRO A 535 1.12 -26.70 0.71
CA PRO A 535 0.35 -27.90 0.43
C PRO A 535 0.73 -29.09 1.33
N GLU A 536 1.89 -29.04 2.01
CA GLU A 536 2.37 -30.07 2.95
C GLU A 536 1.58 -30.11 4.26
N ASN A 537 0.29 -29.84 4.20
CA ASN A 537 -0.73 -30.39 5.11
C ASN A 537 -0.69 -29.98 6.58
N ARG A 538 -0.51 -28.68 6.86
CA ARG A 538 -0.80 -28.21 8.23
C ARG A 538 -2.29 -28.32 8.59
N TRP A 539 -3.18 -28.06 7.65
CA TRP A 539 -4.63 -28.13 7.88
C TRP A 539 -5.16 -29.57 7.96
N GLU A 540 -4.52 -30.55 7.27
CA GLU A 540 -4.89 -31.98 7.41
C GLU A 540 -4.51 -32.57 8.78
N ARG A 541 -3.53 -31.96 9.46
CA ARG A 541 -3.08 -32.37 10.78
C ARG A 541 -3.70 -31.57 11.93
N ASP A 542 -4.25 -30.38 11.63
CA ASP A 542 -4.94 -29.50 12.56
C ASP A 542 -6.37 -29.28 12.07
N PRO A 543 -7.39 -29.89 12.74
CA PRO A 543 -8.79 -29.77 12.35
C PRO A 543 -9.32 -28.33 12.39
N HIS A 544 -8.60 -27.41 13.00
CA HIS A 544 -8.96 -25.98 13.08
C HIS A 544 -8.22 -25.11 12.03
N ALA A 545 -7.20 -25.66 11.36
CA ALA A 545 -6.51 -24.95 10.30
C ALA A 545 -7.36 -24.97 9.01
N GLN A 546 -7.52 -23.81 8.39
CA GLN A 546 -8.27 -23.67 7.14
C GLN A 546 -7.33 -23.73 5.93
N PRO A 547 -7.81 -24.27 4.78
CA PRO A 547 -7.03 -24.29 3.55
C PRO A 547 -6.63 -22.92 3.09
N GLY A 548 -5.33 -22.71 2.84
CA GLY A 548 -4.78 -21.45 2.38
C GLY A 548 -4.76 -21.30 0.86
N LEU A 549 -4.13 -20.21 0.39
CA LEU A 549 -4.01 -19.84 -1.02
C LEU A 549 -3.39 -20.98 -1.87
N ALA A 550 -2.32 -21.61 -1.40
CA ALA A 550 -1.63 -22.66 -2.14
C ALA A 550 -2.54 -23.88 -2.41
N HIS A 551 -3.35 -24.27 -1.42
CA HIS A 551 -4.32 -25.34 -1.58
C HIS A 551 -5.35 -25.03 -2.67
N TRP A 552 -6.00 -23.86 -2.61
CA TRP A 552 -7.01 -23.50 -3.59
C TRP A 552 -6.44 -23.25 -4.99
N ALA A 553 -5.22 -22.68 -5.07
CA ALA A 553 -4.53 -22.57 -6.34
C ALA A 553 -4.25 -23.95 -6.96
N GLN A 554 -3.78 -24.91 -6.17
CA GLN A 554 -3.57 -26.30 -6.63
C GLN A 554 -4.86 -26.97 -7.04
N GLN A 555 -5.93 -26.84 -6.24
CA GLN A 555 -7.25 -27.44 -6.50
C GLN A 555 -7.85 -26.99 -7.84
N PHE A 556 -7.60 -25.74 -8.24
CA PHE A 556 -8.11 -25.17 -9.49
C PHE A 556 -7.03 -25.07 -10.59
N SER A 557 -5.88 -25.74 -10.43
CA SER A 557 -4.77 -25.73 -11.39
C SER A 557 -4.32 -24.30 -11.75
N LEU A 558 -4.27 -23.40 -10.76
CA LEU A 558 -3.82 -22.02 -10.88
C LEU A 558 -2.38 -21.87 -10.35
N ASN A 559 -1.65 -20.92 -10.90
CA ASN A 559 -0.38 -20.49 -10.36
C ASN A 559 -0.58 -19.75 -9.03
N PRO A 560 -0.04 -20.25 -7.90
CA PRO A 560 -0.26 -19.63 -6.58
C PRO A 560 0.27 -18.20 -6.48
N LEU A 561 1.36 -17.85 -7.20
CA LEU A 561 1.89 -16.50 -7.24
C LEU A 561 1.00 -15.54 -8.04
N MET A 562 0.30 -16.05 -9.06
CA MET A 562 -0.70 -15.25 -9.79
C MET A 562 -1.94 -15.00 -8.92
N VAL A 563 -2.40 -15.98 -8.15
CA VAL A 563 -3.48 -15.78 -7.17
C VAL A 563 -3.07 -14.78 -6.10
N ALA A 564 -1.84 -14.86 -5.57
CA ALA A 564 -1.31 -13.86 -4.63
C ALA A 564 -1.26 -12.45 -5.25
N ALA A 565 -0.86 -12.35 -6.52
CA ALA A 565 -0.82 -11.09 -7.25
C ALA A 565 -2.20 -10.45 -7.42
N LEU A 566 -3.22 -11.28 -7.68
CA LEU A 566 -4.61 -10.87 -7.75
C LEU A 566 -5.10 -10.38 -6.38
N ILE A 567 -4.92 -11.16 -5.31
CA ILE A 567 -5.32 -10.78 -3.94
C ILE A 567 -4.65 -9.47 -3.54
N ARG A 568 -3.37 -9.29 -3.85
CA ARG A 568 -2.66 -8.04 -3.58
C ARG A 568 -3.31 -6.85 -4.29
N GLN A 569 -3.79 -7.03 -5.50
CA GLN A 569 -4.49 -5.98 -6.25
C GLN A 569 -5.89 -5.71 -5.68
N GLU A 570 -6.62 -6.73 -5.31
CA GLU A 570 -8.01 -6.63 -4.86
C GLU A 570 -8.14 -6.04 -3.44
N SER A 571 -7.39 -6.58 -2.48
CA SER A 571 -7.57 -6.27 -1.06
C SER A 571 -6.29 -5.86 -0.34
N ARG A 572 -5.11 -6.09 -0.92
CA ARG A 572 -3.84 -6.08 -0.19
C ARG A 572 -3.88 -6.97 1.05
N PHE A 573 -4.50 -8.15 0.89
CA PHE A 573 -4.68 -9.16 1.93
C PHE A 573 -5.56 -8.73 3.12
N GLU A 574 -6.41 -7.71 2.97
CA GLU A 574 -7.39 -7.31 3.99
C GLU A 574 -8.68 -8.12 3.85
N PRO A 575 -9.00 -9.03 4.81
CA PRO A 575 -10.10 -9.96 4.64
C PRO A 575 -11.50 -9.33 4.81
N GLU A 576 -11.58 -8.21 5.53
CA GLU A 576 -12.86 -7.55 5.83
C GLU A 576 -13.14 -6.34 4.91
N ILE A 577 -12.28 -6.10 3.92
CA ILE A 577 -12.44 -4.93 3.05
C ILE A 577 -13.69 -5.06 2.18
N VAL A 578 -14.41 -3.95 2.06
CA VAL A 578 -15.60 -3.80 1.21
C VAL A 578 -15.32 -2.71 0.18
N SER A 579 -15.50 -3.02 -1.10
CA SER A 579 -15.37 -2.02 -2.17
C SER A 579 -16.58 -1.08 -2.23
N ALA A 580 -16.45 0.03 -2.94
CA ALA A 580 -17.56 0.95 -3.19
C ALA A 580 -18.75 0.29 -3.94
N SER A 581 -18.49 -0.78 -4.69
CA SER A 581 -19.51 -1.57 -5.40
C SER A 581 -20.04 -2.76 -4.58
N GLY A 582 -19.54 -2.96 -3.36
CA GLY A 582 -19.99 -4.01 -2.45
C GLY A 582 -19.29 -5.36 -2.66
N ALA A 583 -18.14 -5.41 -3.34
CA ALA A 583 -17.30 -6.61 -3.38
C ALA A 583 -16.60 -6.81 -2.02
N LEU A 584 -16.42 -8.06 -1.60
CA LEU A 584 -16.00 -8.44 -0.25
C LEU A 584 -14.74 -9.30 -0.24
N GLY A 585 -13.87 -9.06 0.74
CA GLY A 585 -12.81 -9.96 1.17
C GLY A 585 -11.56 -9.98 0.29
N LEU A 586 -10.73 -10.98 0.49
CA LEU A 586 -9.38 -11.09 -0.10
C LEU A 586 -9.37 -10.96 -1.63
N MET A 587 -10.28 -11.65 -2.31
CA MET A 587 -10.39 -11.68 -3.77
C MET A 587 -11.55 -10.83 -4.29
N GLN A 588 -12.15 -9.98 -3.45
CA GLN A 588 -13.22 -9.03 -3.79
C GLN A 588 -14.38 -9.68 -4.56
N VAL A 589 -14.93 -10.75 -3.98
CA VAL A 589 -16.06 -11.47 -4.57
C VAL A 589 -17.35 -10.70 -4.34
N MET A 590 -18.10 -10.42 -5.43
CA MET A 590 -19.42 -9.82 -5.33
C MET A 590 -20.40 -10.79 -4.66
N PRO A 591 -21.31 -10.35 -3.76
CA PRO A 591 -22.26 -11.22 -3.09
C PRO A 591 -23.13 -12.05 -4.04
N ALA A 592 -23.53 -11.48 -5.18
CA ALA A 592 -24.30 -12.21 -6.20
C ALA A 592 -23.45 -13.32 -6.85
N THR A 593 -22.18 -13.02 -7.16
CA THR A 593 -21.23 -13.99 -7.71
C THR A 593 -20.95 -15.11 -6.70
N GLY A 594 -20.73 -14.76 -5.42
CA GLY A 594 -20.53 -15.75 -4.35
C GLY A 594 -21.70 -16.72 -4.22
N ARG A 595 -22.95 -16.22 -4.23
CA ARG A 595 -24.15 -17.08 -4.20
C ARG A 595 -24.22 -18.00 -5.42
N TRP A 596 -23.98 -17.47 -6.61
CA TRP A 596 -23.99 -18.25 -7.84
C TRP A 596 -22.94 -19.36 -7.82
N ILE A 597 -21.72 -19.07 -7.39
CA ILE A 597 -20.65 -20.07 -7.26
C ILE A 597 -21.03 -21.12 -6.21
N ALA A 598 -21.47 -20.68 -5.01
CA ALA A 598 -21.86 -21.57 -3.92
C ALA A 598 -22.92 -22.59 -4.36
N GLN A 599 -23.92 -22.16 -5.12
CA GLN A 599 -24.91 -23.06 -5.72
C GLN A 599 -24.30 -24.08 -6.70
N LYS A 600 -23.32 -23.63 -7.54
CA LYS A 600 -22.62 -24.49 -8.51
C LYS A 600 -21.78 -25.59 -7.85
N ILE A 601 -21.18 -25.30 -6.69
CA ILE A 601 -20.29 -26.23 -5.99
C ILE A 601 -20.94 -26.91 -4.78
N GLY A 602 -22.27 -26.72 -4.57
CA GLY A 602 -22.99 -27.33 -3.44
C GLY A 602 -22.57 -26.81 -2.06
N LEU A 603 -22.11 -25.55 -1.95
CA LEU A 603 -21.67 -24.95 -0.69
C LEU A 603 -22.85 -24.28 0.01
N ALA A 604 -23.35 -24.89 1.08
CA ALA A 604 -24.55 -24.42 1.78
C ALA A 604 -24.30 -23.20 2.67
N GLN A 605 -23.12 -23.12 3.29
CA GLN A 605 -22.74 -22.03 4.20
C GLN A 605 -21.34 -21.50 3.84
N TYR A 606 -21.21 -20.21 3.81
CA TYR A 606 -19.92 -19.51 3.59
C TYR A 606 -20.01 -18.06 4.07
N SER A 607 -18.87 -17.46 4.31
CA SER A 607 -18.74 -16.02 4.55
C SER A 607 -17.68 -15.41 3.62
N LEU A 608 -18.04 -14.35 2.90
CA LEU A 608 -17.11 -13.67 2.01
C LEU A 608 -16.02 -12.89 2.75
N THR A 609 -16.14 -12.68 4.07
CA THR A 609 -15.12 -12.09 4.92
C THR A 609 -14.26 -13.17 5.60
N ASN A 610 -14.66 -14.45 5.53
CA ASN A 610 -13.79 -15.54 5.94
C ASN A 610 -12.71 -15.79 4.87
N PRO A 611 -11.41 -15.76 5.20
CA PRO A 611 -10.33 -15.92 4.24
C PRO A 611 -10.42 -17.21 3.41
N ALA A 612 -10.69 -18.35 4.03
CA ALA A 612 -10.72 -19.64 3.32
C ALA A 612 -11.89 -19.75 2.35
N ASP A 613 -13.08 -19.29 2.76
CA ASP A 613 -14.25 -19.27 1.88
C ASP A 613 -14.05 -18.33 0.70
N ASN A 614 -13.48 -17.14 0.97
CA ASN A 614 -13.21 -16.14 -0.06
C ASN A 614 -12.17 -16.63 -1.07
N LEU A 615 -11.09 -17.27 -0.58
CA LEU A 615 -10.07 -17.90 -1.42
C LEU A 615 -10.67 -19.02 -2.29
N ARG A 616 -11.53 -19.87 -1.71
CA ARG A 616 -12.21 -20.94 -2.45
C ARG A 616 -13.09 -20.39 -3.57
N LEU A 617 -13.97 -19.45 -3.24
CA LEU A 617 -14.91 -18.87 -4.20
C LEU A 617 -14.21 -18.00 -5.27
N GLY A 618 -13.25 -17.18 -4.86
CA GLY A 618 -12.48 -16.33 -5.76
C GLY A 618 -11.59 -17.11 -6.72
N SER A 619 -10.91 -18.17 -6.22
CA SER A 619 -10.08 -19.04 -7.06
C SER A 619 -10.93 -19.84 -8.05
N TRP A 620 -12.11 -20.31 -7.63
CA TRP A 620 -13.08 -20.95 -8.54
C TRP A 620 -13.50 -20.00 -9.66
N TYR A 621 -13.81 -18.73 -9.32
CA TYR A 621 -14.20 -17.73 -10.32
C TYR A 621 -13.06 -17.40 -11.28
N PHE A 622 -11.84 -17.30 -10.76
CA PHE A 622 -10.66 -17.05 -11.58
C PHE A 622 -10.37 -18.23 -12.53
N ASP A 623 -10.53 -19.47 -12.09
CA ASP A 623 -10.48 -20.66 -12.93
C ASP A 623 -11.59 -20.64 -14.00
N TYR A 624 -12.83 -20.27 -13.63
CA TYR A 624 -13.94 -20.13 -14.56
C TYR A 624 -13.62 -19.13 -15.69
N THR A 625 -13.04 -17.98 -15.35
CA THR A 625 -12.66 -16.98 -16.36
C THR A 625 -11.49 -17.47 -17.24
N HIS A 626 -10.53 -18.25 -16.73
CA HIS A 626 -9.49 -18.87 -17.54
C HIS A 626 -10.08 -19.85 -18.57
N ARG A 627 -10.96 -20.74 -18.15
CA ARG A 627 -11.60 -21.71 -19.05
C ARG A 627 -12.42 -21.05 -20.16
N ALA A 628 -13.01 -19.89 -19.87
CA ALA A 628 -13.76 -19.12 -20.86
C ALA A 628 -12.89 -18.57 -22.00
N TYR A 629 -11.56 -18.41 -21.75
CA TYR A 629 -10.61 -17.81 -22.71
C TYR A 629 -9.42 -18.71 -23.01
N GLN A 630 -9.61 -20.04 -23.04
CA GLN A 630 -8.57 -21.03 -23.40
C GLN A 630 -7.28 -20.80 -22.60
N ASP A 631 -7.42 -20.61 -21.30
CA ASP A 631 -6.36 -20.39 -20.33
C ASP A 631 -5.50 -19.12 -20.55
N ASN A 632 -5.96 -18.17 -21.37
CA ASN A 632 -5.33 -16.86 -21.51
C ASN A 632 -5.57 -16.01 -20.26
N THR A 633 -4.52 -15.83 -19.47
CA THR A 633 -4.57 -15.12 -18.18
C THR A 633 -4.89 -13.63 -18.34
N LEU A 634 -4.42 -12.99 -19.43
CA LEU A 634 -4.75 -11.57 -19.69
C LEU A 634 -6.25 -11.38 -19.85
N LEU A 635 -6.87 -12.20 -20.67
CA LEU A 635 -8.32 -12.15 -20.91
C LEU A 635 -9.12 -12.58 -19.67
N ALA A 636 -8.62 -13.57 -18.94
CA ALA A 636 -9.20 -14.01 -17.66
C ALA A 636 -9.19 -12.87 -16.62
N LEU A 637 -8.08 -12.14 -16.44
CA LEU A 637 -7.97 -11.00 -15.55
C LEU A 637 -8.85 -9.82 -16.00
N ALA A 638 -8.85 -9.53 -17.30
CA ALA A 638 -9.73 -8.50 -17.85
C ALA A 638 -11.22 -8.84 -17.62
N SER A 639 -11.58 -10.12 -17.72
CA SER A 639 -12.94 -10.62 -17.45
C SER A 639 -13.27 -10.60 -15.95
N TYR A 640 -12.33 -10.94 -15.09
CA TYR A 640 -12.48 -10.91 -13.64
C TYR A 640 -12.92 -9.52 -13.15
N ASN A 641 -12.23 -8.47 -13.62
CA ASN A 641 -12.51 -7.09 -13.23
C ASN A 641 -13.58 -6.41 -14.09
N GLY A 642 -13.47 -6.53 -15.41
CA GLY A 642 -14.35 -5.82 -16.36
C GLY A 642 -15.61 -6.58 -16.77
N GLY A 643 -15.70 -7.86 -16.43
CA GLY A 643 -16.79 -8.76 -16.78
C GLY A 643 -16.66 -9.37 -18.19
N PRO A 644 -17.12 -10.65 -18.37
CA PRO A 644 -16.93 -11.40 -19.60
C PRO A 644 -17.61 -10.78 -20.82
N GLY A 645 -18.78 -10.16 -20.64
CA GLY A 645 -19.49 -9.49 -21.74
C GLY A 645 -18.76 -8.28 -22.33
N ASN A 646 -17.98 -7.56 -21.51
CA ASN A 646 -17.17 -6.45 -22.01
C ASN A 646 -15.93 -6.95 -22.74
N VAL A 647 -15.26 -7.99 -22.24
CA VAL A 647 -14.09 -8.60 -22.90
C VAL A 647 -14.48 -9.16 -24.26
N ALA A 648 -15.63 -9.85 -24.39
CA ALA A 648 -16.13 -10.33 -25.68
C ALA A 648 -16.33 -9.19 -26.69
N LYS A 649 -16.88 -8.04 -26.26
CA LYS A 649 -17.01 -6.83 -27.10
C LYS A 649 -15.66 -6.26 -27.52
N TRP A 650 -14.70 -6.21 -26.62
CA TRP A 650 -13.35 -5.68 -26.92
C TRP A 650 -12.60 -6.58 -27.90
N LEU A 651 -12.70 -7.90 -27.75
CA LEU A 651 -12.14 -8.87 -28.71
C LEU A 651 -12.76 -8.71 -30.10
N SER A 652 -14.09 -8.53 -30.19
CA SER A 652 -14.76 -8.26 -31.47
C SER A 652 -14.38 -6.93 -32.11
N GLN A 653 -14.07 -5.91 -31.29
CA GLN A 653 -13.76 -4.56 -31.76
C GLN A 653 -12.28 -4.38 -32.15
N PHE A 654 -11.35 -4.98 -31.42
CA PHE A 654 -9.91 -4.72 -31.57
C PHE A 654 -9.13 -5.93 -32.07
N GLY A 655 -9.72 -7.14 -32.06
CA GLY A 655 -8.96 -8.38 -32.26
C GLY A 655 -8.04 -8.70 -31.07
N PHE A 656 -7.12 -9.65 -31.25
CA PHE A 656 -6.13 -10.09 -30.24
C PHE A 656 -4.82 -10.52 -30.88
N GLU A 657 -4.36 -9.79 -31.90
CA GLU A 657 -3.12 -10.11 -32.63
C GLU A 657 -1.87 -9.75 -31.83
N ASP A 658 -1.87 -8.57 -31.19
CA ASP A 658 -0.83 -8.11 -30.28
C ASP A 658 -1.42 -7.92 -28.87
N PRO A 659 -1.14 -8.82 -27.91
CA PRO A 659 -1.67 -8.71 -26.56
C PRO A 659 -1.26 -7.41 -25.84
N ASP A 660 -0.07 -6.86 -26.12
CA ASP A 660 0.37 -5.59 -25.53
C ASP A 660 -0.50 -4.44 -26.02
N GLU A 661 -0.84 -4.42 -27.32
CA GLU A 661 -1.77 -3.40 -27.87
C GLU A 661 -3.18 -3.59 -27.32
N PHE A 662 -3.66 -4.81 -27.23
CA PHE A 662 -4.98 -5.09 -26.68
C PHE A 662 -5.11 -4.52 -25.25
N VAL A 663 -4.09 -4.68 -24.41
CA VAL A 663 -4.10 -4.10 -23.04
C VAL A 663 -4.26 -2.59 -23.10
N GLU A 664 -3.54 -1.87 -24.00
CA GLU A 664 -3.64 -0.42 -24.10
C GLU A 664 -4.99 0.05 -24.67
N GLN A 665 -5.62 -0.77 -25.50
CA GLN A 665 -6.91 -0.48 -26.12
C GLN A 665 -8.11 -0.79 -25.23
N ILE A 666 -7.95 -1.48 -24.08
CA ILE A 666 -9.03 -1.72 -23.12
C ILE A 666 -9.67 -0.36 -22.76
N PRO A 667 -10.96 -0.12 -23.10
CA PRO A 667 -11.57 1.21 -22.91
C PRO A 667 -11.76 1.59 -21.44
N PHE A 668 -11.94 0.60 -20.57
CA PHE A 668 -12.08 0.82 -19.14
C PHE A 668 -10.70 1.04 -18.52
N ALA A 669 -10.40 2.28 -18.16
CA ALA A 669 -9.11 2.65 -17.54
C ALA A 669 -8.83 1.84 -16.28
N GLU A 670 -9.88 1.49 -15.52
CA GLU A 670 -9.78 0.63 -14.35
C GLU A 670 -9.29 -0.76 -14.74
N THR A 671 -9.96 -1.43 -15.67
CA THR A 671 -9.60 -2.79 -16.11
C THR A 671 -8.23 -2.83 -16.78
N ARG A 672 -7.90 -1.82 -17.60
CA ARG A 672 -6.57 -1.68 -18.20
C ARG A 672 -5.48 -1.58 -17.14
N GLY A 673 -5.69 -0.73 -16.13
CA GLY A 673 -4.76 -0.60 -14.99
C GLY A 673 -4.69 -1.86 -14.13
N TYR A 674 -5.81 -2.53 -13.93
CA TYR A 674 -5.92 -3.77 -13.18
C TYR A 674 -5.08 -4.90 -13.78
N VAL A 675 -5.22 -5.15 -15.08
CA VAL A 675 -4.45 -6.19 -15.78
C VAL A 675 -2.95 -5.95 -15.64
N LYS A 676 -2.49 -4.71 -15.92
CA LYS A 676 -1.09 -4.34 -15.75
C LYS A 676 -0.61 -4.52 -14.32
N ALA A 677 -1.41 -4.10 -13.34
CA ALA A 677 -1.05 -4.18 -11.93
C ALA A 677 -0.95 -5.63 -11.45
N VAL A 678 -1.86 -6.53 -11.87
CA VAL A 678 -1.79 -7.94 -11.47
C VAL A 678 -0.56 -8.62 -12.08
N PHE A 679 -0.27 -8.43 -13.37
CA PHE A 679 0.94 -8.98 -13.96
C PHE A 679 2.23 -8.36 -13.38
N GLY A 680 2.23 -7.05 -13.09
CA GLY A 680 3.35 -6.40 -12.40
C GLY A 680 3.55 -6.94 -10.98
N ASN A 681 2.47 -7.21 -10.26
CA ASN A 681 2.54 -7.90 -8.96
C ASN A 681 3.09 -9.31 -9.12
N TYR A 682 2.56 -10.10 -10.08
CA TYR A 682 3.05 -11.45 -10.38
C TYR A 682 4.54 -11.47 -10.68
N TRP A 683 5.03 -10.53 -11.50
CA TRP A 683 6.45 -10.37 -11.80
C TRP A 683 7.31 -10.16 -10.55
N ASN A 684 6.83 -9.33 -9.60
CA ASN A 684 7.52 -9.13 -8.32
C ASN A 684 7.46 -10.38 -7.44
N TYR A 685 6.31 -11.07 -7.37
CA TYR A 685 6.21 -12.34 -6.65
C TYR A 685 7.14 -13.39 -7.24
N TRP A 686 7.20 -13.52 -8.56
CA TRP A 686 8.07 -14.47 -9.23
C TRP A 686 9.54 -14.19 -8.93
N GLN A 687 9.97 -12.91 -8.98
CA GLN A 687 11.35 -12.52 -8.63
C GLN A 687 11.70 -12.82 -7.16
N LEU A 688 10.75 -12.70 -6.24
CA LEU A 688 11.00 -12.87 -4.81
C LEU A 688 10.94 -14.34 -4.35
N TYR A 689 10.06 -15.12 -4.95
CA TYR A 689 9.66 -16.41 -4.41
C TYR A 689 9.90 -17.60 -5.32
N THR A 690 10.63 -17.42 -6.42
CA THR A 690 11.15 -18.54 -7.22
C THR A 690 12.67 -18.50 -7.24
N ARG A 691 13.31 -19.65 -7.46
CA ARG A 691 14.76 -19.74 -7.58
C ARG A 691 15.27 -18.99 -8.81
N GLU A 692 14.59 -19.17 -9.95
CA GLU A 692 14.90 -18.53 -11.22
C GLU A 692 14.75 -17.02 -11.11
N GLY A 693 13.68 -16.55 -10.47
CA GLY A 693 13.40 -15.14 -10.27
C GLY A 693 14.46 -14.44 -9.43
N ARG A 694 14.91 -15.06 -8.32
CA ARG A 694 15.99 -14.51 -7.48
C ARG A 694 17.33 -14.46 -8.22
N THR A 695 17.64 -15.49 -9.00
CA THR A 695 18.87 -15.50 -9.82
C THR A 695 18.87 -14.36 -10.82
N LEU A 696 17.73 -14.12 -11.49
CA LEU A 696 17.58 -13.03 -12.43
C LEU A 696 17.65 -11.65 -11.75
N ALA A 697 16.95 -11.48 -10.64
CA ALA A 697 16.98 -10.23 -9.88
C ALA A 697 18.39 -9.86 -9.41
N SER A 698 19.18 -10.86 -8.98
CA SER A 698 20.58 -10.67 -8.59
C SER A 698 21.46 -10.25 -9.77
N ALA A 699 21.26 -10.85 -10.95
CA ALA A 699 21.98 -10.48 -12.16
C ALA A 699 21.69 -9.03 -12.57
N LEU A 700 20.42 -8.60 -12.54
CA LEU A 700 20.02 -7.22 -12.84
C LEU A 700 20.63 -6.20 -11.87
N GLN A 701 20.74 -6.54 -10.59
CA GLN A 701 21.36 -5.66 -9.59
C GLN A 701 22.88 -5.51 -9.79
N LEU A 702 23.54 -6.57 -10.25
CA LEU A 702 24.97 -6.53 -10.55
C LEU A 702 25.26 -5.67 -11.78
N GLU A 703 24.41 -5.71 -12.80
CA GLU A 703 24.53 -4.89 -14.01
C GLU A 703 24.17 -3.40 -13.79
N ALA A 704 23.29 -3.12 -12.83
CA ALA A 704 22.89 -1.75 -12.49
C ALA A 704 23.94 -0.96 -11.69
N ARG A 705 25.00 -1.60 -11.18
CA ARG A 705 26.11 -0.87 -10.54
C ARG A 705 26.92 -0.16 -11.62
N PRO A 706 27.19 1.16 -11.48
CA PRO A 706 28.08 1.85 -12.40
C PRO A 706 29.46 1.20 -12.34
N VAL A 707 29.85 0.48 -13.37
CA VAL A 707 31.23 -0.02 -13.53
C VAL A 707 32.09 1.19 -13.91
N PRO A 708 33.13 1.53 -13.17
CA PRO A 708 34.09 2.52 -13.62
C PRO A 708 34.82 1.95 -14.84
N GLY A 709 34.44 2.40 -16.03
CA GLY A 709 35.14 2.23 -17.28
C GLY A 709 35.53 0.80 -17.67
N ARG A 710 34.68 0.17 -18.47
CA ARG A 710 35.04 -0.68 -19.63
C ARG A 710 33.79 -1.38 -20.18
N GLY A 711 33.57 -1.24 -21.48
CA GLY A 711 32.63 -2.08 -22.22
C GLY A 711 33.14 -3.52 -22.22
N GLN A 712 32.42 -4.40 -21.54
CA GLN A 712 32.54 -5.83 -21.71
C GLN A 712 31.18 -6.45 -22.06
N PRO A 713 31.13 -7.47 -22.95
CA PRO A 713 29.90 -8.17 -23.29
C PRO A 713 29.36 -8.98 -22.10
N LEU A 714 28.04 -9.18 -22.05
CA LEU A 714 27.31 -10.00 -21.09
C LEU A 714 28.01 -11.30 -20.71
N PRO A 715 28.02 -11.72 -19.45
CA PRO A 715 28.58 -12.98 -19.03
C PRO A 715 27.92 -14.16 -19.78
N GLN A 716 28.72 -15.01 -20.41
CA GLN A 716 28.27 -16.19 -21.15
C GLN A 716 27.47 -17.21 -20.31
N GLN A 717 27.36 -17.04 -19.02
CA GLN A 717 26.61 -17.92 -18.12
C GLN A 717 25.08 -17.84 -18.30
N LEU A 718 24.51 -16.75 -18.82
CA LEU A 718 23.09 -16.66 -19.11
C LEU A 718 22.65 -17.42 -20.37
N HIS A 719 23.57 -17.73 -21.26
CA HIS A 719 23.31 -18.55 -22.46
C HIS A 719 23.16 -20.05 -22.19
N ARG A 720 23.56 -20.55 -21.01
CA ARG A 720 23.48 -21.99 -20.67
C ARG A 720 22.17 -22.44 -20.05
N VAL A 721 21.32 -21.54 -19.57
CA VAL A 721 20.01 -21.87 -18.96
C VAL A 721 18.92 -22.09 -20.02
N GLY A 722 19.16 -21.69 -21.28
CA GLY A 722 18.15 -21.69 -22.35
C GLY A 722 18.24 -22.81 -23.38
N ARG A 723 19.00 -23.89 -23.16
CA ARG A 723 19.07 -25.01 -24.14
C ARG A 723 19.00 -26.35 -23.46
N GLN A 724 17.81 -26.88 -23.23
CA GLN A 724 17.45 -28.29 -23.47
C GLN A 724 15.92 -28.38 -23.64
N PRO A 725 15.41 -28.61 -24.87
CA PRO A 725 14.09 -29.14 -25.05
C PRO A 725 14.16 -30.64 -24.78
N GLN A 726 13.59 -31.12 -23.67
CA GLN A 726 13.27 -32.53 -23.54
C GLN A 726 12.14 -32.85 -24.51
N ALA A 727 12.46 -33.64 -25.52
CA ALA A 727 11.51 -34.31 -26.40
C ALA A 727 10.61 -35.24 -25.54
N TYR A 728 9.36 -34.90 -25.43
CA TYR A 728 8.34 -35.83 -24.97
C TYR A 728 7.92 -36.69 -26.17
N HIS A 729 8.35 -37.95 -26.18
CA HIS A 729 7.84 -38.98 -27.07
C HIS A 729 6.38 -39.31 -26.73
N ASP A 730 5.52 -39.18 -27.72
CA ASP A 730 4.20 -39.79 -27.78
C ASP A 730 4.25 -41.28 -27.46
N LYS A 731 3.51 -41.71 -26.46
CA LYS A 731 2.99 -43.06 -26.32
C LYS A 731 1.63 -43.00 -25.66
N HIS A 732 0.60 -42.95 -26.43
CA HIS A 732 -0.69 -43.58 -26.12
C HIS A 732 -1.42 -43.87 -27.42
N GLU A 733 -1.10 -45.03 -28.00
CA GLU A 733 -2.09 -45.83 -28.75
C GLU A 733 -2.47 -46.99 -27.86
N GLY A 734 -3.81 -47.26 -27.77
CA GLY A 734 -4.35 -48.58 -27.49
C GLY A 734 -4.97 -48.76 -26.10
N ASN A 735 -6.21 -48.54 -25.94
CA ASN A 735 -7.46 -49.23 -25.62
C ASN A 735 -8.51 -48.35 -24.98
#